data_b4b25397b28728cc2200a6df579a77ef
#
_entry.id   b4b25397b28728cc2200a6df579a77ef
#
_cell.length_a   1.000
_cell.length_b   1.000
_cell.length_c   1.000
_cell.angle_alpha   90.00
_cell.angle_beta   90.00
_cell.angle_gamma   90.00
#
_symmetry.space_group_name_H-M   'P 1'
#
loop_
_entity.id
_entity.type
_entity.pdbx_description
1 polymer ?
#
loop_
_entity_poly.entity_id
_entity_poly.type
_entity_poly.pdbx_seq_one_letter_code
_entity_poly.pdbx_strand_id
1 'polypeptide(L)'
;VIPEALAGRRIAVTGSTGFLGTALIERLLRSAPECDLVLIVRPGRRGAIRRVERDILRNDAFDGLREHLGADGFAEMAARRITAVAGDVTIDGLGLDDHGRNALASCDIVIHSAAAVSFDSPLDQAVEVNLLGPVRIVETLSELGVAPHLVAVSTCYVAGSRRGSAPEQPVDDSPFFVDVDWRTEVDAARRIRRETETASRTPSALADFRSQARAELGAAGIPSLADKTEQLRSRWVDDRMAEAGVARASSLGFPDAYAYTKALGEIATAEVAGNVPVSVVRPAIIESALAEPSPGWIRGFRMAEPVIISYARGLLKEFPGVPEGTIDVIPVDLVVAAICAIAARGPLGPDDGPDIVQVASGAVNPLRYGKLVDLVREWFTEHPIYDELGQPIAVPEWSFPGRGRVKKQLERAGVMLDRAQKIFGVLPVRGRQAEIGARLEEQRELVRRAEGYVDLYGAYAECEALYELDRLLALWDSLSEEDQATFCFDPRIIDWDFYAPEVHLPSVVKAGRVPMKPPARGGESREARLRRQVLADDRHLAAFDLENTLIASNVVASYAWLGSRHLSGRDRVRFVAGLVAEAPALLSLDRKDRSDFLRYFYRRYEGAPVEQITHDSLEKFSEMILAKSFPTAIRRVREHRALGHHTVLITGALDFVVEPFRPLFDHIVSAELGVADGTYDGRLTAVPPTGEARYQALIDHADKHDLDLRESVAYADSASDLPMLEAVGFPVAVNPETRLAGIARKRGWLVEDFRKSPGMHRNLLPLAPTIHSGTSR
;
A
#
# COMPACT_ATOMS: atom_id res chain seq x y z
N VAL A 1 5.68 24.17 -38.27
CA VAL A 1 4.55 23.54 -37.54
C VAL A 1 5.08 22.31 -36.83
N ILE A 2 4.70 22.14 -35.54
CA ILE A 2 5.23 21.05 -34.68
C ILE A 2 4.96 19.67 -35.27
N PRO A 3 3.74 19.33 -35.77
CA PRO A 3 3.47 18.01 -36.36
C PRO A 3 4.37 17.70 -37.54
N GLU A 4 4.65 18.68 -38.40
CA GLU A 4 5.49 18.52 -39.58
C GLU A 4 6.97 18.31 -39.22
N ALA A 5 7.47 19.00 -38.20
CA ALA A 5 8.84 18.85 -37.69
C ALA A 5 9.07 17.46 -37.06
N LEU A 6 8.01 16.85 -36.55
CA LEU A 6 8.03 15.50 -35.98
C LEU A 6 7.65 14.42 -36.97
N ALA A 7 7.17 14.77 -38.18
CA ALA A 7 6.80 13.81 -39.22
C ALA A 7 8.00 12.96 -39.66
N GLY A 8 7.82 11.65 -39.72
CA GLY A 8 8.88 10.68 -40.02
C GLY A 8 9.94 10.50 -38.94
N ARG A 9 9.87 11.21 -37.83
CA ARG A 9 10.79 11.05 -36.70
C ARG A 9 10.44 9.81 -35.87
N ARG A 10 11.47 9.17 -35.37
CA ARG A 10 11.37 8.06 -34.44
C ARG A 10 11.78 8.51 -33.03
N ILE A 11 10.84 8.45 -32.07
CA ILE A 11 11.00 9.04 -30.76
C ILE A 11 11.04 7.92 -29.69
N ALA A 12 12.16 7.78 -29.00
CA ALA A 12 12.26 6.90 -27.84
C ALA A 12 11.69 7.60 -26.59
N VAL A 13 10.88 6.92 -25.80
CA VAL A 13 10.32 7.44 -24.54
C VAL A 13 10.61 6.50 -23.40
N THR A 14 11.29 7.01 -22.36
CA THR A 14 11.38 6.33 -21.06
C THR A 14 10.37 6.94 -20.08
N GLY A 15 9.97 6.20 -19.05
CA GLY A 15 8.96 6.69 -18.11
C GLY A 15 7.53 6.69 -18.65
N SER A 16 7.30 6.02 -19.76
CA SER A 16 6.04 5.92 -20.50
C SER A 16 4.84 5.42 -19.68
N THR A 17 5.07 4.65 -18.62
CA THR A 17 4.02 4.18 -17.70
C THR A 17 3.69 5.17 -16.58
N GLY A 18 4.39 6.30 -16.51
CA GLY A 18 4.16 7.38 -15.54
C GLY A 18 3.04 8.34 -15.94
N PHE A 19 2.74 9.31 -15.08
CA PHE A 19 1.74 10.36 -15.32
C PHE A 19 2.09 11.18 -16.58
N LEU A 20 3.21 11.87 -16.56
CA LEU A 20 3.68 12.69 -17.68
C LEU A 20 3.88 11.85 -18.95
N GLY A 21 4.56 10.68 -18.86
CA GLY A 21 4.85 9.85 -20.02
C GLY A 21 3.60 9.31 -20.70
N THR A 22 2.53 8.99 -19.96
CA THR A 22 1.26 8.54 -20.55
C THR A 22 0.57 9.66 -21.32
N ALA A 23 0.49 10.87 -20.76
CA ALA A 23 -0.05 12.04 -21.44
C ALA A 23 0.77 12.41 -22.69
N LEU A 24 2.10 12.32 -22.60
CA LEU A 24 3.00 12.58 -23.72
C LEU A 24 2.76 11.62 -24.91
N ILE A 25 2.62 10.31 -24.61
CA ILE A 25 2.35 9.30 -25.65
C ILE A 25 0.99 9.55 -26.30
N GLU A 26 -0.04 9.82 -25.51
CA GLU A 26 -1.35 10.18 -26.05
C GLU A 26 -1.26 11.38 -27.00
N ARG A 27 -0.58 12.44 -26.54
CA ARG A 27 -0.43 13.68 -27.34
C ARG A 27 0.31 13.43 -28.65
N LEU A 28 1.44 12.72 -28.61
CA LEU A 28 2.20 12.39 -29.82
C LEU A 28 1.41 11.52 -30.79
N LEU A 29 0.65 10.54 -30.30
CA LEU A 29 -0.18 9.69 -31.16
C LEU A 29 -1.33 10.47 -31.80
N ARG A 30 -1.93 11.42 -31.11
CA ARG A 30 -3.06 12.21 -31.58
C ARG A 30 -2.65 13.39 -32.44
N SER A 31 -1.64 14.15 -32.00
CA SER A 31 -1.32 15.46 -32.62
C SER A 31 -0.09 15.43 -33.53
N ALA A 32 0.71 14.34 -33.55
CA ALA A 32 1.82 14.13 -34.47
C ALA A 32 1.67 12.76 -35.17
N PRO A 33 0.70 12.60 -36.09
CA PRO A 33 0.26 11.28 -36.57
C PRO A 33 1.31 10.54 -37.40
N GLU A 34 2.34 11.21 -37.88
CA GLU A 34 3.38 10.63 -38.71
C GLU A 34 4.70 10.33 -37.98
N CYS A 35 4.75 10.43 -36.64
CA CYS A 35 5.90 9.98 -35.88
C CYS A 35 5.73 8.56 -35.34
N ASP A 36 6.84 7.84 -35.16
CA ASP A 36 6.87 6.51 -34.56
C ASP A 36 7.44 6.58 -33.12
N LEU A 37 6.95 5.72 -32.25
CA LEU A 37 7.33 5.68 -30.85
C LEU A 37 8.06 4.38 -30.47
N VAL A 38 9.18 4.50 -29.78
CA VAL A 38 9.91 3.39 -29.14
C VAL A 38 9.75 3.52 -27.63
N LEU A 39 8.91 2.68 -27.04
CA LEU A 39 8.63 2.75 -25.59
C LEU A 39 9.55 1.81 -24.83
N ILE A 40 10.51 2.38 -24.10
CA ILE A 40 11.43 1.62 -23.25
C ILE A 40 10.76 1.41 -21.89
N VAL A 41 10.39 0.18 -21.58
CA VAL A 41 9.66 -0.19 -20.36
C VAL A 41 10.32 -1.34 -19.62
N ARG A 42 10.32 -1.30 -18.30
CA ARG A 42 10.74 -2.45 -17.49
C ARG A 42 9.84 -3.65 -17.83
N PRO A 43 10.39 -4.80 -18.20
CA PRO A 43 9.55 -5.95 -18.57
C PRO A 43 8.75 -6.46 -17.37
N GLY A 44 7.46 -6.73 -17.57
CA GLY A 44 6.65 -7.50 -16.64
C GLY A 44 6.87 -9.01 -16.84
N ARG A 45 6.21 -9.85 -16.02
CA ARG A 45 6.26 -11.33 -16.17
C ARG A 45 5.87 -11.82 -17.59
N ARG A 46 5.14 -11.02 -18.36
CA ARG A 46 4.64 -11.35 -19.71
C ARG A 46 5.31 -10.52 -20.82
N GLY A 47 6.44 -9.87 -20.53
CA GLY A 47 7.21 -9.07 -21.48
C GLY A 47 6.78 -7.60 -21.60
N ALA A 48 7.52 -6.83 -22.43
CA ALA A 48 7.34 -5.39 -22.62
C ALA A 48 6.02 -5.05 -23.34
N ILE A 49 5.69 -5.76 -24.42
CA ILE A 49 4.47 -5.51 -25.24
C ILE A 49 3.21 -5.61 -24.35
N ARG A 50 3.07 -6.68 -23.57
CA ARG A 50 1.92 -6.86 -22.69
C ARG A 50 1.84 -5.80 -21.59
N ARG A 51 2.98 -5.27 -21.18
CA ARG A 51 3.03 -4.16 -20.24
C ARG A 51 2.54 -2.86 -20.87
N VAL A 52 2.99 -2.54 -22.08
CA VAL A 52 2.51 -1.36 -22.82
C VAL A 52 0.99 -1.44 -23.04
N GLU A 53 0.48 -2.58 -23.49
CA GLU A 53 -0.96 -2.80 -23.69
C GLU A 53 -1.76 -2.57 -22.40
N ARG A 54 -1.31 -3.15 -21.29
CA ARG A 54 -2.04 -3.11 -20.01
C ARG A 54 -1.91 -1.78 -19.30
N ASP A 55 -0.68 -1.24 -19.19
CA ASP A 55 -0.37 -0.13 -18.29
C ASP A 55 -0.42 1.23 -19.01
N ILE A 56 -0.37 1.24 -20.35
CA ILE A 56 -0.43 2.47 -21.14
C ILE A 56 -1.71 2.48 -21.99
N LEU A 57 -1.82 1.63 -22.99
CA LEU A 57 -2.87 1.71 -24.00
C LEU A 57 -4.29 1.47 -23.47
N ARG A 58 -4.47 0.86 -22.30
CA ARG A 58 -5.78 0.73 -21.64
C ARG A 58 -6.13 1.89 -20.71
N ASN A 59 -5.22 2.86 -20.56
CA ASN A 59 -5.48 4.00 -19.69
C ASN A 59 -6.58 4.90 -20.29
N ASP A 60 -7.33 5.57 -19.42
CA ASP A 60 -8.40 6.50 -19.78
C ASP A 60 -7.91 7.77 -20.52
N ALA A 61 -6.62 8.09 -20.44
CA ALA A 61 -6.01 9.11 -21.30
C ALA A 61 -6.31 8.89 -22.79
N PHE A 62 -6.43 7.64 -23.22
CA PHE A 62 -6.66 7.29 -24.63
C PHE A 62 -8.15 7.13 -24.99
N ASP A 63 -9.09 7.44 -24.09
CA ASP A 63 -10.52 7.25 -24.36
C ASP A 63 -10.98 8.09 -25.56
N GLY A 64 -10.61 9.38 -25.62
CA GLY A 64 -10.94 10.23 -26.74
C GLY A 64 -10.35 9.74 -28.07
N LEU A 65 -9.11 9.25 -28.06
CA LEU A 65 -8.46 8.71 -29.26
C LEU A 65 -9.12 7.39 -29.70
N ARG A 66 -9.52 6.54 -28.74
CA ARG A 66 -10.28 5.30 -29.02
C ARG A 66 -11.67 5.58 -29.58
N GLU A 67 -12.36 6.60 -29.06
CA GLU A 67 -13.66 7.01 -29.59
C GLU A 67 -13.55 7.54 -31.01
N HIS A 68 -12.50 8.31 -31.30
CA HIS A 68 -12.27 8.89 -32.62
C HIS A 68 -11.93 7.83 -33.67
N LEU A 69 -11.04 6.88 -33.37
CA LEU A 69 -10.55 5.87 -34.32
C LEU A 69 -11.38 4.57 -34.32
N GLY A 70 -12.21 4.35 -33.33
CA GLY A 70 -12.81 3.05 -33.03
C GLY A 70 -11.79 2.06 -32.46
N ALA A 71 -12.27 0.94 -31.90
CA ALA A 71 -11.41 -0.04 -31.23
C ALA A 71 -10.37 -0.67 -32.17
N ASP A 72 -10.81 -1.05 -33.39
CA ASP A 72 -9.93 -1.68 -34.38
C ASP A 72 -8.92 -0.68 -34.98
N GLY A 73 -9.35 0.54 -35.33
CA GLY A 73 -8.48 1.59 -35.81
C GLY A 73 -7.42 2.01 -34.80
N PHE A 74 -7.79 2.09 -33.52
CA PHE A 74 -6.85 2.37 -32.42
C PHE A 74 -5.81 1.23 -32.26
N ALA A 75 -6.24 -0.02 -32.34
CA ALA A 75 -5.35 -1.18 -32.24
C ALA A 75 -4.38 -1.23 -33.43
N GLU A 76 -4.85 -0.96 -34.63
CA GLU A 76 -4.03 -0.90 -35.85
C GLU A 76 -3.01 0.24 -35.79
N MET A 77 -3.43 1.44 -35.40
CA MET A 77 -2.55 2.59 -35.18
C MET A 77 -1.46 2.28 -34.14
N ALA A 78 -1.83 1.70 -33.00
CA ALA A 78 -0.88 1.35 -31.95
C ALA A 78 0.13 0.29 -32.43
N ALA A 79 -0.33 -0.76 -33.13
CA ALA A 79 0.52 -1.81 -33.67
C ALA A 79 1.52 -1.29 -34.70
N ARG A 80 1.12 -0.30 -35.50
CA ARG A 80 1.96 0.31 -36.54
C ARG A 80 2.99 1.27 -35.96
N ARG A 81 2.58 2.13 -35.01
CA ARG A 81 3.38 3.27 -34.54
C ARG A 81 4.18 3.02 -33.29
N ILE A 82 3.89 1.97 -32.51
CA ILE A 82 4.53 1.72 -31.23
C ILE A 82 5.40 0.47 -31.28
N THR A 83 6.68 0.65 -30.99
CA THR A 83 7.62 -0.43 -30.72
C THR A 83 7.87 -0.51 -29.22
N ALA A 84 7.52 -1.64 -28.58
CA ALA A 84 7.76 -1.86 -27.15
C ALA A 84 9.10 -2.57 -26.93
N VAL A 85 9.98 -1.96 -26.17
CA VAL A 85 11.32 -2.46 -25.85
C VAL A 85 11.45 -2.72 -24.37
N ALA A 86 11.98 -3.90 -24.00
CA ALA A 86 12.32 -4.21 -22.63
C ALA A 86 13.60 -3.48 -22.23
N GLY A 87 13.57 -2.65 -21.18
CA GLY A 87 14.73 -1.92 -20.71
C GLY A 87 14.49 -1.31 -19.31
N ASP A 88 15.57 -1.00 -18.62
CA ASP A 88 15.55 -0.38 -17.29
C ASP A 88 16.69 0.64 -17.17
N VAL A 89 16.37 1.89 -16.88
CA VAL A 89 17.33 2.98 -16.71
C VAL A 89 18.26 2.80 -15.50
N THR A 90 17.97 1.84 -14.62
CA THR A 90 18.81 1.52 -13.46
C THR A 90 19.92 0.51 -13.79
N ILE A 91 19.94 0.00 -15.01
CA ILE A 91 20.89 -1.03 -15.47
C ILE A 91 21.79 -0.42 -16.54
N ASP A 92 23.07 -0.73 -16.49
CA ASP A 92 24.04 -0.29 -17.50
C ASP A 92 23.65 -0.84 -18.89
N GLY A 93 23.85 -0.02 -19.94
CA GLY A 93 23.34 -0.32 -21.27
C GLY A 93 21.81 -0.37 -21.35
N LEU A 94 21.11 0.17 -20.33
CA LEU A 94 19.64 0.13 -20.13
C LEU A 94 19.09 -1.29 -20.09
N GLY A 95 19.92 -2.32 -19.92
CA GLY A 95 19.52 -3.73 -19.97
C GLY A 95 18.90 -4.14 -21.31
N LEU A 96 19.23 -3.45 -22.40
CA LEU A 96 18.69 -3.70 -23.72
C LEU A 96 19.31 -4.93 -24.37
N ASP A 97 18.47 -5.76 -24.98
CA ASP A 97 18.91 -6.79 -25.93
C ASP A 97 19.26 -6.18 -27.30
N ASP A 98 19.73 -7.00 -28.24
CA ASP A 98 20.10 -6.54 -29.59
C ASP A 98 18.94 -5.85 -30.32
N HIS A 99 17.71 -6.32 -30.15
CA HIS A 99 16.54 -5.68 -30.70
C HIS A 99 16.31 -4.28 -30.12
N GLY A 100 16.40 -4.17 -28.79
CA GLY A 100 16.26 -2.90 -28.09
C GLY A 100 17.38 -1.91 -28.44
N ARG A 101 18.64 -2.38 -28.55
CA ARG A 101 19.79 -1.56 -28.98
C ARG A 101 19.58 -1.02 -30.40
N ASN A 102 19.16 -1.87 -31.33
CA ASN A 102 18.86 -1.45 -32.71
C ASN A 102 17.67 -0.48 -32.80
N ALA A 103 16.63 -0.72 -31.99
CA ALA A 103 15.47 0.17 -31.92
C ALA A 103 15.89 1.56 -31.42
N LEU A 104 16.68 1.63 -30.34
CA LEU A 104 17.18 2.90 -29.77
C LEU A 104 18.13 3.62 -30.75
N ALA A 105 19.04 2.89 -31.39
CA ALA A 105 19.96 3.43 -32.37
C ALA A 105 19.29 4.06 -33.59
N SER A 106 18.07 3.67 -33.90
CA SER A 106 17.27 4.21 -35.02
C SER A 106 16.42 5.43 -34.65
N CYS A 107 16.49 5.91 -33.40
CA CYS A 107 15.70 7.07 -32.95
C CYS A 107 16.39 8.38 -33.27
N ASP A 108 15.60 9.38 -33.66
CA ASP A 108 16.03 10.76 -33.88
C ASP A 108 16.00 11.58 -32.59
N ILE A 109 15.07 11.22 -31.68
CA ILE A 109 14.82 11.94 -30.46
C ILE A 109 14.64 10.91 -29.32
N VAL A 110 15.19 11.23 -28.15
CA VAL A 110 14.97 10.48 -26.91
C VAL A 110 14.35 11.39 -25.86
N ILE A 111 13.15 11.09 -25.40
CA ILE A 111 12.51 11.82 -24.30
C ILE A 111 12.63 10.99 -23.01
N HIS A 112 13.42 11.49 -22.07
CA HIS A 112 13.64 10.84 -20.81
C HIS A 112 12.77 11.44 -19.71
N SER A 113 11.64 10.79 -19.39
CA SER A 113 10.75 11.17 -18.30
C SER A 113 10.68 10.16 -17.15
N ALA A 114 11.52 9.11 -17.18
CA ALA A 114 11.61 8.19 -16.08
C ALA A 114 12.23 8.85 -14.84
N ALA A 115 11.55 8.76 -13.71
CA ALA A 115 12.03 9.31 -12.44
C ALA A 115 11.49 8.54 -11.25
N ALA A 116 12.24 8.49 -10.15
CA ALA A 116 11.76 8.13 -8.83
C ALA A 116 11.23 9.42 -8.17
N VAL A 117 9.91 9.64 -8.28
CA VAL A 117 9.25 10.88 -7.85
C VAL A 117 8.72 10.82 -6.43
N SER A 118 8.83 9.68 -5.72
CA SER A 118 8.41 9.57 -4.33
C SER A 118 9.42 10.30 -3.44
N PHE A 119 8.94 11.19 -2.61
CA PHE A 119 9.77 11.99 -1.70
C PHE A 119 10.43 11.15 -0.60
N ASP A 120 9.82 10.00 -0.27
CA ASP A 120 10.32 8.97 0.64
C ASP A 120 11.11 7.86 -0.08
N SER A 121 11.53 8.10 -1.32
CA SER A 121 12.37 7.17 -2.05
C SER A 121 13.70 6.94 -1.31
N PRO A 122 14.12 5.67 -1.14
CA PRO A 122 15.47 5.38 -0.67
C PRO A 122 16.52 6.10 -1.50
N LEU A 123 17.53 6.68 -0.84
CA LEU A 123 18.56 7.49 -1.49
C LEU A 123 19.24 6.78 -2.66
N ASP A 124 19.59 5.52 -2.48
CA ASP A 124 20.23 4.69 -3.52
C ASP A 124 19.31 4.53 -4.74
N GLN A 125 18.00 4.31 -4.54
CA GLN A 125 17.04 4.23 -5.64
C GLN A 125 16.89 5.58 -6.36
N ALA A 126 16.82 6.68 -5.62
CA ALA A 126 16.78 8.00 -6.22
C ALA A 126 18.03 8.30 -7.05
N VAL A 127 19.23 7.94 -6.54
CA VAL A 127 20.49 8.07 -7.26
C VAL A 127 20.50 7.21 -8.53
N GLU A 128 20.12 5.94 -8.45
CA GLU A 128 20.16 5.04 -9.60
C GLU A 128 19.19 5.47 -10.72
N VAL A 129 18.03 6.05 -10.38
CA VAL A 129 17.02 6.44 -11.36
C VAL A 129 17.20 7.89 -11.84
N ASN A 130 17.32 8.85 -10.91
CA ASN A 130 17.25 10.28 -11.25
C ASN A 130 18.62 10.84 -11.66
N LEU A 131 19.70 10.35 -11.05
CA LEU A 131 21.06 10.80 -11.37
C LEU A 131 21.65 9.94 -12.48
N LEU A 132 21.75 8.62 -12.27
CA LEU A 132 22.43 7.72 -13.21
C LEU A 132 21.54 7.32 -14.41
N GLY A 133 20.23 7.42 -14.31
CA GLY A 133 19.32 7.10 -15.42
C GLY A 133 19.64 7.88 -16.70
N PRO A 134 19.65 9.21 -16.70
CA PRO A 134 20.00 10.00 -17.87
C PRO A 134 21.47 9.81 -18.31
N VAL A 135 22.40 9.61 -17.36
CA VAL A 135 23.81 9.30 -17.65
C VAL A 135 23.91 8.02 -18.47
N ARG A 136 23.27 6.93 -18.02
CA ARG A 136 23.25 5.64 -18.73
C ARG A 136 22.61 5.74 -20.13
N ILE A 137 21.63 6.60 -20.31
CA ILE A 137 21.07 6.85 -21.64
C ILE A 137 22.14 7.43 -22.55
N VAL A 138 22.84 8.48 -22.12
CA VAL A 138 23.89 9.11 -22.90
C VAL A 138 25.05 8.13 -23.18
N GLU A 139 25.51 7.39 -22.19
CA GLU A 139 26.55 6.38 -22.34
C GLU A 139 26.13 5.31 -23.36
N THR A 140 24.89 4.80 -23.27
CA THR A 140 24.36 3.81 -24.21
C THR A 140 24.29 4.36 -25.64
N LEU A 141 23.85 5.61 -25.83
CA LEU A 141 23.82 6.27 -27.14
C LEU A 141 25.22 6.42 -27.70
N SER A 142 26.18 6.80 -26.86
CA SER A 142 27.60 6.91 -27.25
C SER A 142 28.21 5.57 -27.64
N GLU A 143 27.91 4.49 -26.90
CA GLU A 143 28.31 3.11 -27.25
C GLU A 143 27.70 2.65 -28.58
N LEU A 144 26.48 3.07 -28.89
CA LEU A 144 25.81 2.78 -30.16
C LEU A 144 26.34 3.63 -31.32
N GLY A 145 27.17 4.64 -31.03
CA GLY A 145 27.69 5.56 -32.04
C GLY A 145 26.66 6.49 -32.65
N VAL A 146 25.58 6.80 -31.92
CA VAL A 146 24.50 7.68 -32.38
C VAL A 146 24.34 8.87 -31.44
N ALA A 147 23.82 9.98 -31.93
CA ALA A 147 23.62 11.23 -31.21
C ALA A 147 22.23 11.83 -31.46
N PRO A 148 21.16 11.14 -31.08
CA PRO A 148 19.81 11.71 -31.18
C PRO A 148 19.65 12.88 -30.21
N HIS A 149 18.67 13.76 -30.45
CA HIS A 149 18.33 14.82 -29.52
C HIS A 149 17.74 14.25 -28.22
N LEU A 150 18.43 14.42 -27.10
CA LEU A 150 17.96 14.00 -25.77
C LEU A 150 17.18 15.14 -25.13
N VAL A 151 15.88 14.95 -24.89
CA VAL A 151 15.04 15.83 -24.09
C VAL A 151 14.88 15.22 -22.70
N ALA A 152 15.63 15.74 -21.74
CA ALA A 152 15.67 15.21 -20.37
C ALA A 152 14.71 16.00 -19.46
N VAL A 153 13.74 15.31 -18.85
CA VAL A 153 12.82 15.93 -17.90
C VAL A 153 13.43 15.95 -16.51
N SER A 154 13.62 17.15 -15.99
CA SER A 154 14.11 17.48 -14.66
C SER A 154 13.00 18.06 -13.77
N THR A 155 13.29 19.08 -12.97
CA THR A 155 12.32 19.81 -12.14
C THR A 155 12.82 21.22 -11.85
N CYS A 156 11.92 22.19 -11.70
CA CYS A 156 12.27 23.53 -11.20
C CYS A 156 12.90 23.50 -9.80
N TYR A 157 12.61 22.48 -9.01
CA TYR A 157 13.11 22.34 -7.63
C TYR A 157 14.61 22.05 -7.52
N VAL A 158 15.32 21.86 -8.64
CA VAL A 158 16.80 21.88 -8.67
C VAL A 158 17.37 23.24 -8.26
N ALA A 159 16.57 24.28 -8.23
CA ALA A 159 16.94 25.58 -7.65
C ALA A 159 17.23 25.50 -6.14
N GLY A 160 16.80 24.45 -5.44
CA GLY A 160 17.06 24.22 -4.03
C GLY A 160 16.49 25.30 -3.12
N SER A 161 17.29 25.75 -2.14
CA SER A 161 16.92 26.79 -1.16
C SER A 161 17.01 28.23 -1.69
N ARG A 162 17.04 28.41 -2.99
CA ARG A 162 17.08 29.74 -3.63
C ARG A 162 15.85 30.54 -3.25
N ARG A 163 16.06 31.84 -3.03
CA ARG A 163 15.00 32.84 -2.83
C ARG A 163 15.02 33.87 -3.95
N GLY A 164 13.82 34.26 -4.39
CA GLY A 164 13.67 35.19 -5.52
C GLY A 164 13.88 34.51 -6.86
N SER A 165 14.35 35.25 -7.86
CA SER A 165 14.45 34.77 -9.24
C SER A 165 15.39 33.56 -9.39
N ALA A 166 14.90 32.51 -10.06
CA ALA A 166 15.64 31.30 -10.44
C ALA A 166 15.71 31.25 -11.98
N PRO A 167 16.85 31.62 -12.58
CA PRO A 167 17.00 31.66 -14.03
C PRO A 167 17.16 30.30 -14.68
N GLU A 168 16.93 30.26 -16.01
CA GLU A 168 17.09 29.07 -16.86
C GLU A 168 18.56 28.82 -17.22
N GLN A 169 19.36 28.47 -16.20
CA GLN A 169 20.81 28.29 -16.28
C GLN A 169 21.23 26.94 -15.64
N PRO A 170 22.47 26.43 -15.91
CA PRO A 170 23.01 25.27 -15.23
C PRO A 170 22.93 25.38 -13.72
N VAL A 171 22.72 24.21 -13.04
CA VAL A 171 22.57 24.17 -11.57
C VAL A 171 23.84 24.63 -10.87
N ASP A 172 25.00 24.27 -11.39
CA ASP A 172 26.33 24.61 -10.87
C ASP A 172 26.72 26.08 -11.06
N ASP A 173 26.06 26.81 -11.96
CA ASP A 173 26.20 28.25 -12.09
C ASP A 173 25.45 29.03 -10.97
N SER A 174 24.62 28.35 -10.19
CA SER A 174 23.84 28.97 -9.12
C SER A 174 24.73 29.27 -7.90
N PRO A 175 24.68 30.53 -7.34
CA PRO A 175 25.42 30.85 -6.11
C PRO A 175 24.91 30.14 -4.86
N PHE A 176 23.77 29.44 -4.97
CA PHE A 176 23.18 28.62 -3.92
C PHE A 176 23.56 27.14 -4.02
N PHE A 177 24.22 26.74 -5.11
CA PHE A 177 24.71 25.37 -5.28
C PHE A 177 25.98 25.14 -4.45
N VAL A 178 25.98 24.04 -3.70
CA VAL A 178 27.17 23.57 -3.00
C VAL A 178 27.89 22.59 -3.91
N ASP A 179 29.12 22.93 -4.31
CA ASP A 179 29.92 22.10 -5.21
C ASP A 179 30.22 20.73 -4.57
N VAL A 180 29.72 19.68 -5.22
CA VAL A 180 29.92 18.28 -4.83
C VAL A 180 30.15 17.43 -6.08
N ASP A 181 31.11 16.51 -6.00
CA ASP A 181 31.34 15.55 -7.07
C ASP A 181 30.23 14.47 -7.06
N TRP A 182 29.46 14.40 -8.14
CA TRP A 182 28.34 13.47 -8.26
C TRP A 182 28.75 11.99 -8.17
N ARG A 183 29.96 11.64 -8.59
CA ARG A 183 30.46 10.25 -8.49
C ARG A 183 30.70 9.87 -7.03
N THR A 184 31.25 10.79 -6.26
CA THR A 184 31.41 10.61 -4.80
C THR A 184 30.06 10.42 -4.12
N GLU A 185 29.02 11.16 -4.54
CA GLU A 185 27.66 11.01 -3.98
C GLU A 185 27.02 9.67 -4.36
N VAL A 186 27.24 9.16 -5.58
CA VAL A 186 26.83 7.80 -6.00
C VAL A 186 27.48 6.74 -5.11
N ASP A 187 28.80 6.81 -4.93
CA ASP A 187 29.54 5.85 -4.13
C ASP A 187 29.12 5.91 -2.64
N ALA A 188 28.86 7.11 -2.14
CA ALA A 188 28.33 7.32 -0.78
C ALA A 188 26.95 6.68 -0.60
N ALA A 189 26.02 6.89 -1.52
CA ALA A 189 24.68 6.30 -1.46
C ALA A 189 24.73 4.75 -1.46
N ARG A 190 25.55 4.19 -2.36
CA ARG A 190 25.77 2.74 -2.46
C ARG A 190 26.44 2.17 -1.20
N ARG A 191 27.38 2.90 -0.60
CA ARG A 191 28.03 2.51 0.65
C ARG A 191 27.03 2.53 1.80
N ILE A 192 26.25 3.60 1.97
CA ILE A 192 25.24 3.71 3.03
C ILE A 192 24.24 2.56 2.92
N ARG A 193 23.81 2.19 1.70
CA ARG A 193 22.93 1.03 1.48
C ARG A 193 23.54 -0.25 2.00
N ARG A 194 24.79 -0.56 1.63
CA ARG A 194 25.50 -1.76 2.09
C ARG A 194 25.67 -1.79 3.60
N GLU A 195 26.03 -0.66 4.21
CA GLU A 195 26.18 -0.53 5.67
C GLU A 195 24.85 -0.76 6.38
N THR A 196 23.77 -0.15 5.88
CA THR A 196 22.40 -0.30 6.44
C THR A 196 21.91 -1.74 6.29
N GLU A 197 22.09 -2.37 5.13
CA GLU A 197 21.77 -3.79 4.93
C GLU A 197 22.54 -4.68 5.92
N THR A 198 23.84 -4.44 6.13
CA THR A 198 24.67 -5.18 7.08
C THR A 198 24.17 -4.97 8.51
N ALA A 199 23.90 -3.74 8.89
CA ALA A 199 23.36 -3.39 10.22
C ALA A 199 22.01 -4.07 10.49
N SER A 200 21.13 -4.15 9.46
CA SER A 200 19.82 -4.79 9.57
C SER A 200 19.90 -6.31 9.82
N ARG A 201 21.01 -6.94 9.50
CA ARG A 201 21.22 -8.40 9.64
C ARG A 201 21.99 -8.78 10.90
N THR A 202 22.32 -7.83 11.78
CA THR A 202 22.93 -8.14 13.07
C THR A 202 21.97 -8.99 13.93
N PRO A 203 22.48 -9.89 14.80
CA PRO A 203 21.64 -10.73 15.65
C PRO A 203 20.64 -9.93 16.50
N SER A 204 21.06 -8.76 17.01
CA SER A 204 20.18 -7.87 17.79
C SER A 204 19.05 -7.28 16.94
N ALA A 205 19.36 -6.72 15.74
CA ALA A 205 18.35 -6.15 14.85
C ALA A 205 17.35 -7.21 14.38
N LEU A 206 17.82 -8.41 14.02
CA LEU A 206 16.93 -9.52 13.64
C LEU A 206 16.05 -9.98 14.81
N ALA A 207 16.57 -9.96 16.07
CA ALA A 207 15.78 -10.27 17.23
C ALA A 207 14.69 -9.22 17.47
N ASP A 208 14.99 -7.93 17.26
CA ASP A 208 14.03 -6.83 17.38
C ASP A 208 12.93 -6.93 16.28
N PHE A 209 13.28 -7.16 15.02
CA PHE A 209 12.30 -7.36 13.96
C PHE A 209 11.42 -8.59 14.20
N ARG A 210 12.00 -9.68 14.68
CA ARG A 210 11.24 -10.87 15.08
C ARG A 210 10.30 -10.59 16.25
N SER A 211 10.74 -9.80 17.23
CA SER A 211 9.91 -9.37 18.35
C SER A 211 8.72 -8.52 17.87
N GLN A 212 8.97 -7.58 16.96
CA GLN A 212 7.93 -6.77 16.34
C GLN A 212 6.95 -7.62 15.51
N ALA A 213 7.47 -8.53 14.68
CA ALA A 213 6.65 -9.44 13.90
C ALA A 213 5.74 -10.30 14.79
N ARG A 214 6.27 -10.82 15.91
CA ARG A 214 5.47 -11.52 16.92
C ARG A 214 4.44 -10.64 17.60
N ALA A 215 4.78 -9.37 17.85
CA ALA A 215 3.82 -8.42 18.39
C ALA A 215 2.65 -8.15 17.44
N GLU A 216 2.88 -8.17 16.14
CA GLU A 216 1.83 -7.99 15.12
C GLU A 216 1.05 -9.29 14.83
N LEU A 217 1.72 -10.43 14.68
CA LEU A 217 1.12 -11.68 14.22
C LEU A 217 0.66 -12.61 15.36
N GLY A 218 1.11 -12.38 16.60
CA GLY A 218 0.79 -13.27 17.72
C GLY A 218 1.40 -14.67 17.57
N ALA A 219 0.58 -15.71 17.69
CA ALA A 219 0.96 -17.11 17.59
C ALA A 219 0.92 -17.68 16.15
N ALA A 220 1.00 -16.81 15.12
CA ALA A 220 1.12 -17.27 13.73
C ALA A 220 2.37 -18.14 13.55
N GLY A 221 2.29 -19.12 12.63
CA GLY A 221 3.34 -20.08 12.40
C GLY A 221 4.69 -19.50 11.97
N ILE A 222 5.73 -20.35 11.98
CA ILE A 222 7.13 -19.94 11.70
C ILE A 222 7.29 -19.30 10.31
N PRO A 223 6.69 -19.80 9.21
CA PRO A 223 6.83 -19.17 7.90
C PRO A 223 6.28 -17.75 7.87
N SER A 224 5.06 -17.53 8.33
CA SER A 224 4.45 -16.20 8.39
C SER A 224 5.25 -15.23 9.26
N LEU A 225 5.84 -15.71 10.36
CA LEU A 225 6.73 -14.93 11.22
C LEU A 225 8.04 -14.56 10.50
N ALA A 226 8.61 -15.49 9.73
CA ALA A 226 9.83 -15.26 8.96
C ALA A 226 9.61 -14.22 7.86
N ASP A 227 8.54 -14.36 7.08
CA ASP A 227 8.16 -13.42 6.02
C ASP A 227 7.90 -12.01 6.58
N LYS A 228 7.16 -11.93 7.69
CA LYS A 228 6.90 -10.64 8.35
C LYS A 228 8.16 -10.02 8.91
N THR A 229 9.06 -10.82 9.48
CA THR A 229 10.37 -10.36 9.97
C THR A 229 11.19 -9.76 8.83
N GLU A 230 11.24 -10.43 7.67
CA GLU A 230 11.95 -9.91 6.50
C GLU A 230 11.29 -8.66 5.90
N GLN A 231 9.96 -8.59 5.87
CA GLN A 231 9.24 -7.38 5.46
C GLN A 231 9.57 -6.19 6.38
N LEU A 232 9.60 -6.38 7.69
CA LEU A 232 9.95 -5.34 8.66
C LEU A 232 11.41 -4.91 8.50
N ARG A 233 12.31 -5.86 8.29
CA ARG A 233 13.72 -5.59 8.03
C ARG A 233 13.90 -4.76 6.76
N SER A 234 13.31 -5.21 5.64
CA SER A 234 13.40 -4.50 4.36
C SER A 234 12.84 -3.08 4.47
N ARG A 235 11.69 -2.94 5.09
CA ARG A 235 11.08 -1.63 5.33
C ARG A 235 11.98 -0.74 6.18
N TRP A 236 12.57 -1.26 7.25
CA TRP A 236 13.51 -0.50 8.09
C TRP A 236 14.72 0.00 7.29
N VAL A 237 15.26 -0.84 6.39
CA VAL A 237 16.36 -0.43 5.49
C VAL A 237 15.91 0.70 4.58
N ASP A 238 14.75 0.57 3.94
CA ASP A 238 14.23 1.59 3.03
C ASP A 238 13.92 2.90 3.76
N ASP A 239 13.33 2.85 4.97
CA ASP A 239 13.10 4.02 5.82
C ASP A 239 14.43 4.72 6.20
N ARG A 240 15.48 3.96 6.55
CA ARG A 240 16.80 4.51 6.84
C ARG A 240 17.47 5.14 5.63
N MET A 241 17.30 4.55 4.46
CA MET A 241 17.80 5.12 3.21
C MET A 241 17.05 6.40 2.82
N ALA A 242 15.73 6.48 3.07
CA ALA A 242 14.95 7.69 2.87
C ALA A 242 15.39 8.80 3.85
N GLU A 243 15.56 8.49 5.14
CA GLU A 243 16.11 9.43 6.15
C GLU A 243 17.49 9.96 5.74
N ALA A 244 18.39 9.10 5.27
CA ALA A 244 19.71 9.48 4.78
C ALA A 244 19.62 10.43 3.58
N GLY A 245 18.67 10.17 2.65
CA GLY A 245 18.42 11.00 1.48
C GLY A 245 17.94 12.39 1.86
N VAL A 246 16.98 12.51 2.76
CA VAL A 246 16.49 13.80 3.27
C VAL A 246 17.59 14.56 4.01
N ALA A 247 18.35 13.89 4.86
CA ALA A 247 19.44 14.53 5.61
C ALA A 247 20.55 15.06 4.66
N ARG A 248 20.92 14.27 3.65
CA ARG A 248 21.93 14.70 2.67
C ARG A 248 21.42 15.85 1.82
N ALA A 249 20.20 15.74 1.28
CA ALA A 249 19.59 16.80 0.50
C ALA A 249 19.52 18.13 1.28
N SER A 250 19.02 18.08 2.53
CA SER A 250 18.92 19.25 3.40
C SER A 250 20.28 19.88 3.71
N SER A 251 21.34 19.07 3.87
CA SER A 251 22.71 19.57 4.10
C SER A 251 23.28 20.34 2.90
N LEU A 252 22.74 20.11 1.71
CA LEU A 252 23.11 20.77 0.45
C LEU A 252 22.10 21.81 -0.02
N GLY A 253 21.08 22.09 0.80
CA GLY A 253 20.08 23.13 0.50
C GLY A 253 18.94 22.66 -0.43
N PHE A 254 18.71 21.35 -0.56
CA PHE A 254 17.58 20.82 -1.32
C PHE A 254 16.45 20.37 -0.39
N PRO A 255 15.18 20.43 -0.86
CA PRO A 255 14.03 20.03 -0.05
C PRO A 255 13.99 18.53 0.25
N ASP A 256 14.46 17.69 -0.67
CA ASP A 256 14.44 16.24 -0.58
C ASP A 256 15.45 15.55 -1.52
N ALA A 257 15.50 14.21 -1.46
CA ALA A 257 16.38 13.40 -2.30
C ALA A 257 16.01 13.47 -3.79
N TYR A 258 14.74 13.74 -4.13
CA TYR A 258 14.31 13.87 -5.53
C TYR A 258 14.94 15.11 -6.19
N ALA A 259 14.76 16.30 -5.61
CA ALA A 259 15.33 17.53 -6.13
C ALA A 259 16.87 17.48 -6.18
N TYR A 260 17.50 16.96 -5.13
CA TYR A 260 18.93 16.75 -5.03
C TYR A 260 19.48 15.83 -6.14
N THR A 261 18.87 14.66 -6.31
CA THR A 261 19.38 13.69 -7.32
C THR A 261 19.07 14.13 -8.75
N LYS A 262 18.00 14.91 -8.99
CA LYS A 262 17.74 15.56 -10.27
C LYS A 262 18.78 16.63 -10.59
N ALA A 263 19.15 17.46 -9.60
CA ALA A 263 20.17 18.47 -9.78
C ALA A 263 21.52 17.85 -10.18
N LEU A 264 21.97 16.84 -9.46
CA LEU A 264 23.19 16.12 -9.82
C LEU A 264 23.07 15.35 -11.15
N GLY A 265 21.85 14.88 -11.48
CA GLY A 265 21.58 14.22 -12.77
C GLY A 265 21.77 15.17 -13.96
N GLU A 266 21.37 16.45 -13.84
CA GLU A 266 21.62 17.45 -14.87
C GLU A 266 23.11 17.68 -15.07
N ILE A 267 23.86 17.92 -13.98
CA ILE A 267 25.32 18.14 -14.03
C ILE A 267 26.02 16.91 -14.62
N ALA A 268 25.73 15.72 -14.12
CA ALA A 268 26.33 14.49 -14.60
C ALA A 268 26.03 14.24 -16.09
N THR A 269 24.79 14.47 -16.52
CA THR A 269 24.38 14.33 -17.91
C THR A 269 25.13 15.30 -18.82
N ALA A 270 25.24 16.58 -18.42
CA ALA A 270 25.98 17.59 -19.18
C ALA A 270 27.46 17.23 -19.31
N GLU A 271 28.07 16.70 -18.24
CA GLU A 271 29.49 16.30 -18.25
C GLU A 271 29.77 15.12 -19.22
N VAL A 272 28.85 14.12 -19.27
CA VAL A 272 29.04 12.93 -20.09
C VAL A 272 28.42 13.02 -21.49
N ALA A 273 27.68 14.10 -21.79
CA ALA A 273 26.90 14.23 -23.03
C ALA A 273 27.72 14.07 -24.32
N GLY A 274 28.99 14.50 -24.31
CA GLY A 274 29.85 14.40 -25.50
C GLY A 274 29.21 15.06 -26.73
N ASN A 275 28.89 14.27 -27.75
CA ASN A 275 28.24 14.76 -28.99
C ASN A 275 26.72 14.64 -28.95
N VAL A 276 26.12 14.07 -27.90
CA VAL A 276 24.68 13.95 -27.76
C VAL A 276 24.10 15.32 -27.37
N PRO A 277 23.25 15.93 -28.23
CA PRO A 277 22.67 17.22 -27.88
C PRO A 277 21.57 17.01 -26.81
N VAL A 278 21.61 17.83 -25.76
CA VAL A 278 20.71 17.69 -24.59
C VAL A 278 19.91 18.98 -24.38
N SER A 279 18.59 18.83 -24.32
CA SER A 279 17.67 19.87 -23.79
C SER A 279 17.13 19.41 -22.45
N VAL A 280 17.17 20.29 -21.45
CA VAL A 280 16.64 20.03 -20.11
C VAL A 280 15.30 20.76 -19.95
N VAL A 281 14.25 20.02 -19.60
CA VAL A 281 12.93 20.59 -19.29
C VAL A 281 12.70 20.47 -17.80
N ARG A 282 12.46 21.61 -17.15
CA ARG A 282 12.24 21.71 -15.69
C ARG A 282 10.78 22.08 -15.39
N PRO A 283 9.87 21.12 -15.21
CA PRO A 283 8.52 21.43 -14.77
C PRO A 283 8.49 21.86 -13.30
N ALA A 284 7.53 22.70 -12.93
CA ALA A 284 7.08 22.91 -11.56
C ALA A 284 6.23 21.69 -11.08
N ILE A 285 5.40 21.81 -10.05
CA ILE A 285 4.50 20.74 -9.61
C ILE A 285 3.47 20.46 -10.69
N ILE A 286 3.53 19.25 -11.27
CA ILE A 286 2.62 18.84 -12.35
C ILE A 286 1.32 18.35 -11.75
N GLU A 287 0.21 19.01 -12.10
CA GLU A 287 -1.15 18.68 -11.65
C GLU A 287 -2.04 18.18 -12.80
N SER A 288 -3.32 17.94 -12.52
CA SER A 288 -4.27 17.43 -13.52
C SER A 288 -4.31 18.27 -14.79
N ALA A 289 -4.69 17.64 -15.90
CA ALA A 289 -4.78 18.32 -17.19
C ALA A 289 -5.79 19.48 -17.16
N LEU A 290 -5.42 20.60 -17.76
CA LEU A 290 -6.35 21.73 -17.97
C LEU A 290 -7.40 21.35 -19.02
N ALA A 291 -6.96 20.77 -20.12
CA ALA A 291 -7.80 20.40 -21.27
C ALA A 291 -7.52 19.00 -21.80
N GLU A 292 -6.26 18.57 -21.89
CA GLU A 292 -5.83 17.40 -22.65
C GLU A 292 -5.03 16.36 -21.81
N PRO A 293 -5.31 15.04 -21.93
CA PRO A 293 -6.18 14.38 -22.90
C PRO A 293 -7.67 14.55 -22.65
N SER A 294 -8.06 14.94 -21.46
CA SER A 294 -9.39 15.41 -21.09
C SER A 294 -9.28 16.32 -19.86
N PRO A 295 -10.18 17.30 -19.69
CA PRO A 295 -10.15 18.18 -18.51
C PRO A 295 -10.11 17.38 -17.19
N GLY A 296 -9.17 17.70 -16.34
CA GLY A 296 -8.99 17.04 -15.06
C GLY A 296 -8.36 15.64 -15.11
N TRP A 297 -7.92 15.16 -16.27
CA TRP A 297 -7.23 13.87 -16.30
C TRP A 297 -6.00 13.88 -15.40
N ILE A 298 -5.91 12.88 -14.54
CA ILE A 298 -4.81 12.71 -13.58
C ILE A 298 -4.48 11.22 -13.42
N ARG A 299 -3.20 10.90 -13.23
CA ARG A 299 -2.77 9.53 -13.00
C ARG A 299 -1.90 9.44 -11.75
N GLY A 300 -2.44 8.78 -10.76
CA GLY A 300 -1.81 8.65 -9.44
C GLY A 300 -2.50 9.55 -8.42
N PHE A 301 -2.01 9.49 -7.19
CA PHE A 301 -2.52 10.24 -6.05
C PHE A 301 -1.32 10.49 -5.14
N ARG A 302 -0.53 11.52 -5.42
CA ARG A 302 0.83 11.62 -4.87
C ARG A 302 1.28 13.01 -4.42
N MET A 303 0.71 14.07 -4.98
CA MET A 303 1.15 15.44 -4.71
C MET A 303 0.23 16.14 -3.70
N ALA A 304 -0.51 17.15 -4.10
CA ALA A 304 -1.40 17.90 -3.21
C ALA A 304 -2.67 17.13 -2.82
N GLU A 305 -3.07 16.12 -3.60
CA GLU A 305 -4.35 15.44 -3.46
C GLU A 305 -4.55 14.75 -2.08
N PRO A 306 -3.54 14.04 -1.51
CA PRO A 306 -3.69 13.49 -0.16
C PRO A 306 -3.90 14.56 0.91
N VAL A 307 -3.28 15.73 0.77
CA VAL A 307 -3.43 16.86 1.69
C VAL A 307 -4.83 17.45 1.57
N ILE A 308 -5.28 17.72 0.34
CA ILE A 308 -6.62 18.22 0.03
C ILE A 308 -7.70 17.31 0.61
N ILE A 309 -7.61 16.00 0.39
CA ILE A 309 -8.59 15.04 0.92
C ILE A 309 -8.51 14.91 2.44
N SER A 310 -7.33 14.97 3.03
CA SER A 310 -7.16 14.94 4.49
C SER A 310 -7.78 16.17 5.14
N TYR A 311 -7.63 17.32 4.51
CA TYR A 311 -8.29 18.56 4.92
C TYR A 311 -9.81 18.45 4.82
N ALA A 312 -10.33 18.03 3.67
CA ALA A 312 -11.75 17.86 3.43
C ALA A 312 -12.42 16.86 4.39
N ARG A 313 -11.65 15.90 4.91
CA ARG A 313 -12.09 14.98 5.99
C ARG A 313 -11.97 15.55 7.40
N GLY A 314 -11.55 16.81 7.55
CA GLY A 314 -11.37 17.46 8.84
C GLY A 314 -10.17 16.93 9.65
N LEU A 315 -9.27 16.17 9.02
CA LEU A 315 -8.09 15.59 9.67
C LEU A 315 -6.93 16.60 9.79
N LEU A 316 -6.80 17.51 8.82
CA LEU A 316 -5.84 18.60 8.83
C LEU A 316 -6.58 19.93 9.06
N LYS A 317 -6.16 20.66 10.08
CA LYS A 317 -6.71 21.98 10.43
C LYS A 317 -5.69 23.12 10.28
N GLU A 318 -4.44 22.74 10.13
CA GLU A 318 -3.30 23.64 10.07
C GLU A 318 -2.38 23.19 8.92
N PHE A 319 -1.82 24.16 8.20
CA PHE A 319 -0.87 23.93 7.12
C PHE A 319 0.46 24.65 7.42
N PRO A 320 1.61 24.02 7.14
CA PRO A 320 2.92 24.59 7.47
C PRO A 320 3.42 25.67 6.50
N GLY A 321 2.55 26.30 5.71
CA GLY A 321 2.88 27.32 4.72
C GLY A 321 2.70 28.75 5.21
N VAL A 322 3.00 29.69 4.31
CA VAL A 322 2.74 31.12 4.45
C VAL A 322 1.66 31.49 3.43
N PRO A 323 0.51 32.09 3.83
CA PRO A 323 -0.61 32.33 2.92
C PRO A 323 -0.26 33.20 1.72
N GLU A 324 0.70 34.13 1.88
CA GLU A 324 1.21 35.00 0.83
C GLU A 324 2.21 34.31 -0.11
N GLY A 325 2.73 33.16 0.27
CA GLY A 325 3.68 32.37 -0.53
C GLY A 325 3.02 31.84 -1.82
N THR A 326 3.84 31.67 -2.85
CA THR A 326 3.41 31.15 -4.13
C THR A 326 3.63 29.63 -4.15
N ILE A 327 2.59 28.86 -4.51
CA ILE A 327 2.74 27.49 -4.92
C ILE A 327 2.84 27.45 -6.45
N ASP A 328 3.93 26.91 -6.97
CA ASP A 328 4.12 26.82 -8.41
C ASP A 328 3.62 25.48 -8.93
N VAL A 329 2.47 25.50 -9.55
CA VAL A 329 1.80 24.33 -10.14
C VAL A 329 1.55 24.56 -11.62
N ILE A 330 1.60 23.51 -12.41
CA ILE A 330 1.41 23.55 -13.85
C ILE A 330 0.59 22.34 -14.32
N PRO A 331 -0.47 22.52 -15.13
CA PRO A 331 -1.20 21.39 -15.71
C PRO A 331 -0.32 20.53 -16.62
N VAL A 332 -0.55 19.20 -16.59
CA VAL A 332 0.28 18.22 -17.30
C VAL A 332 0.31 18.45 -18.82
N ASP A 333 -0.79 18.87 -19.37
CA ASP A 333 -0.91 19.14 -20.82
C ASP A 333 -0.04 20.32 -21.30
N LEU A 334 0.16 21.36 -20.47
CA LEU A 334 1.09 22.42 -20.77
C LEU A 334 2.54 21.92 -20.79
N VAL A 335 2.90 21.05 -19.84
CA VAL A 335 4.23 20.44 -19.79
C VAL A 335 4.47 19.55 -21.01
N VAL A 336 3.49 18.73 -21.36
CA VAL A 336 3.54 17.86 -22.54
C VAL A 336 3.69 18.68 -23.83
N ALA A 337 2.93 19.76 -23.98
CA ALA A 337 3.00 20.64 -25.14
C ALA A 337 4.38 21.31 -25.24
N ALA A 338 4.95 21.79 -24.12
CA ALA A 338 6.31 22.34 -24.11
C ALA A 338 7.36 21.32 -24.51
N ILE A 339 7.28 20.06 -24.01
CA ILE A 339 8.17 18.97 -24.42
C ILE A 339 8.08 18.68 -25.91
N CYS A 340 6.86 18.62 -26.46
CA CYS A 340 6.65 18.44 -27.91
C CYS A 340 7.23 19.58 -28.73
N ALA A 341 7.07 20.81 -28.28
CA ALA A 341 7.64 22.00 -28.96
C ALA A 341 9.17 22.00 -28.94
N ILE A 342 9.79 21.66 -27.79
CA ILE A 342 11.25 21.53 -27.66
C ILE A 342 11.78 20.41 -28.57
N ALA A 343 11.10 19.25 -28.58
CA ALA A 343 11.46 18.13 -29.43
C ALA A 343 11.37 18.48 -30.92
N ALA A 344 10.34 19.21 -31.32
CA ALA A 344 10.12 19.66 -32.70
C ALA A 344 11.10 20.76 -33.14
N ARG A 345 11.41 21.71 -32.23
CA ARG A 345 12.43 22.77 -32.46
C ARG A 345 13.81 22.13 -32.74
N GLY A 346 14.09 21.00 -32.09
CA GLY A 346 15.41 20.39 -32.11
C GLY A 346 16.39 21.06 -31.12
N PRO A 347 17.63 20.56 -31.04
CA PRO A 347 18.63 21.08 -30.12
C PRO A 347 19.08 22.49 -30.53
N LEU A 348 19.48 23.30 -29.53
CA LEU A 348 20.15 24.57 -29.77
C LEU A 348 21.55 24.37 -30.34
N GLY A 349 22.08 25.37 -31.03
CA GLY A 349 23.45 25.37 -31.51
C GLY A 349 24.48 25.48 -30.39
N PRO A 350 25.74 25.08 -30.63
CA PRO A 350 26.79 25.13 -29.60
C PRO A 350 27.04 26.54 -29.02
N ASP A 351 26.75 27.59 -29.80
CA ASP A 351 26.95 28.97 -29.41
C ASP A 351 25.77 29.59 -28.62
N ASP A 352 24.62 28.86 -28.55
CA ASP A 352 23.39 29.35 -27.91
C ASP A 352 23.36 29.04 -26.39
N GLY A 353 24.41 28.39 -25.87
CA GLY A 353 24.54 28.00 -24.48
C GLY A 353 23.68 26.80 -24.09
N PRO A 354 23.61 26.48 -22.80
CA PRO A 354 22.84 25.34 -22.32
C PRO A 354 21.34 25.45 -22.63
N ASP A 355 20.74 24.40 -23.19
CA ASP A 355 19.31 24.36 -23.53
C ASP A 355 18.47 23.93 -22.32
N ILE A 356 18.11 24.88 -21.47
CA ILE A 356 17.35 24.65 -20.25
C ILE A 356 16.07 25.49 -20.34
N VAL A 357 14.90 24.83 -20.22
CA VAL A 357 13.59 25.48 -20.28
C VAL A 357 12.80 25.13 -19.03
N GLN A 358 12.34 26.14 -18.30
CA GLN A 358 11.47 25.98 -17.14
C GLN A 358 9.99 26.05 -17.56
N VAL A 359 9.16 25.12 -17.06
CA VAL A 359 7.73 25.06 -17.36
C VAL A 359 6.97 25.21 -16.04
N ALA A 360 6.63 26.45 -15.73
CA ALA A 360 6.10 26.87 -14.44
C ALA A 360 5.06 27.98 -14.63
N SER A 361 4.35 28.35 -13.58
CA SER A 361 3.33 29.42 -13.63
C SER A 361 3.65 30.62 -12.74
N GLY A 362 4.41 30.40 -11.67
CA GLY A 362 4.52 31.34 -10.55
C GLY A 362 5.08 32.70 -10.87
N ALA A 363 5.95 32.82 -11.89
CA ALA A 363 6.52 34.11 -12.30
C ALA A 363 5.53 35.02 -13.05
N VAL A 364 4.60 34.44 -13.82
CA VAL A 364 3.69 35.20 -14.70
C VAL A 364 2.22 35.10 -14.30
N ASN A 365 1.84 34.00 -13.61
CA ASN A 365 0.47 33.76 -13.16
C ASN A 365 0.47 33.06 -11.78
N PRO A 366 0.84 33.76 -10.70
CA PRO A 366 1.08 33.13 -9.39
C PRO A 366 -0.21 32.66 -8.72
N LEU A 367 -0.21 31.40 -8.27
CA LEU A 367 -1.20 30.86 -7.35
C LEU A 367 -0.67 30.98 -5.91
N ARG A 368 -1.34 31.74 -5.05
CA ARG A 368 -0.96 31.86 -3.63
C ARG A 368 -1.58 30.77 -2.79
N TYR A 369 -0.85 30.33 -1.74
CA TYR A 369 -1.38 29.30 -0.81
C TYR A 369 -2.72 29.71 -0.19
N GLY A 370 -2.86 30.98 0.24
CA GLY A 370 -4.12 31.50 0.78
C GLY A 370 -5.28 31.32 -0.21
N LYS A 371 -5.07 31.71 -1.48
CA LYS A 371 -6.08 31.57 -2.53
C LYS A 371 -6.46 30.10 -2.77
N LEU A 372 -5.48 29.21 -2.89
CA LEU A 372 -5.73 27.79 -3.08
C LEU A 372 -6.56 27.22 -1.93
N VAL A 373 -6.20 27.55 -0.69
CA VAL A 373 -6.92 27.11 0.51
C VAL A 373 -8.36 27.61 0.51
N ASP A 374 -8.59 28.86 0.13
CA ASP A 374 -9.95 29.43 0.05
C ASP A 374 -10.79 28.71 -1.01
N LEU A 375 -10.25 28.47 -2.22
CA LEU A 375 -10.93 27.72 -3.28
C LEU A 375 -11.27 26.28 -2.84
N VAL A 376 -10.34 25.60 -2.18
CA VAL A 376 -10.57 24.23 -1.67
C VAL A 376 -11.65 24.24 -0.59
N ARG A 377 -11.63 25.20 0.34
CA ARG A 377 -12.62 25.32 1.41
C ARG A 377 -14.01 25.62 0.87
N GLU A 378 -14.13 26.58 -0.04
CA GLU A 378 -15.38 26.94 -0.68
C GLU A 378 -15.99 25.75 -1.41
N TRP A 379 -15.18 25.06 -2.21
CA TRP A 379 -15.62 23.90 -2.97
C TRP A 379 -16.14 22.77 -2.07
N PHE A 380 -15.40 22.38 -1.02
CA PHE A 380 -15.85 21.33 -0.09
C PHE A 380 -16.96 21.77 0.86
N THR A 381 -17.22 23.06 1.01
CA THR A 381 -18.40 23.58 1.70
C THR A 381 -19.65 23.34 0.85
N GLU A 382 -19.56 23.55 -0.46
CA GLU A 382 -20.64 23.27 -1.41
C GLU A 382 -20.78 21.79 -1.76
N HIS A 383 -19.65 21.05 -1.78
CA HIS A 383 -19.56 19.65 -2.13
C HIS A 383 -18.97 18.84 -0.95
N PRO A 384 -19.71 18.64 0.16
CA PRO A 384 -19.16 18.02 1.35
C PRO A 384 -18.90 16.53 1.17
N ILE A 385 -17.86 16.05 1.84
CA ILE A 385 -17.64 14.62 2.07
C ILE A 385 -18.59 14.16 3.17
N TYR A 386 -19.11 12.94 3.08
CA TYR A 386 -20.00 12.37 4.08
C TYR A 386 -19.30 11.32 4.93
N ASP A 387 -19.62 11.31 6.23
CA ASP A 387 -19.16 10.27 7.16
C ASP A 387 -19.94 8.96 6.98
N GLU A 388 -19.57 7.92 7.75
CA GLU A 388 -20.24 6.61 7.73
C GLU A 388 -21.72 6.68 8.13
N LEU A 389 -22.12 7.73 8.84
CA LEU A 389 -23.52 7.99 9.29
C LEU A 389 -24.31 8.82 8.29
N GLY A 390 -23.69 9.23 7.19
CA GLY A 390 -24.28 10.08 6.18
C GLY A 390 -24.43 11.54 6.59
N GLN A 391 -23.65 12.00 7.58
CA GLN A 391 -23.57 13.41 7.93
C GLN A 391 -22.48 14.10 7.12
N PRO A 392 -22.71 15.32 6.63
CA PRO A 392 -21.67 16.08 5.94
C PRO A 392 -20.56 16.46 6.92
N ILE A 393 -19.32 16.24 6.51
CA ILE A 393 -18.14 16.63 7.28
C ILE A 393 -17.93 18.14 7.10
N ALA A 394 -18.00 18.89 8.19
CA ALA A 394 -17.70 20.32 8.17
C ALA A 394 -16.21 20.53 7.95
N VAL A 395 -15.88 21.30 6.93
CA VAL A 395 -14.49 21.65 6.60
C VAL A 395 -14.01 22.72 7.60
N PRO A 396 -12.89 22.49 8.32
CA PRO A 396 -12.40 23.48 9.27
C PRO A 396 -11.82 24.71 8.57
N GLU A 397 -11.80 25.83 9.25
CA GLU A 397 -11.02 26.97 8.82
C GLU A 397 -9.54 26.66 8.98
N TRP A 398 -8.74 26.80 7.90
CA TRP A 398 -7.31 26.54 7.95
C TRP A 398 -6.57 27.71 8.58
N SER A 399 -5.66 27.37 9.49
CA SER A 399 -4.70 28.33 10.03
C SER A 399 -3.28 28.01 9.55
N PHE A 400 -2.42 29.02 9.52
CA PHE A 400 -1.03 28.93 9.09
C PHE A 400 -0.08 29.25 10.26
N PRO A 401 0.01 28.36 11.28
CA PRO A 401 0.78 28.65 12.49
C PRO A 401 2.30 28.47 12.35
N GLY A 402 2.75 28.08 11.15
CA GLY A 402 4.13 27.71 10.86
C GLY A 402 4.48 26.25 11.19
N ARG A 403 5.44 25.71 10.41
CA ARG A 403 5.83 24.28 10.41
C ARG A 403 6.14 23.72 11.80
N GLY A 404 6.90 24.46 12.63
CA GLY A 404 7.33 23.98 13.94
C GLY A 404 6.19 23.76 14.95
N ARG A 405 5.07 24.50 14.83
CA ARG A 405 3.91 24.36 15.71
C ARG A 405 3.05 23.18 15.31
N VAL A 406 2.80 23.01 14.01
CA VAL A 406 2.06 21.86 13.46
C VAL A 406 2.75 20.55 13.84
N LYS A 407 4.07 20.48 13.63
CA LYS A 407 4.87 19.29 13.98
C LYS A 407 4.75 18.93 15.47
N LYS A 408 4.90 19.90 16.37
CA LYS A 408 4.75 19.65 17.83
C LYS A 408 3.36 19.18 18.24
N GLN A 409 2.31 19.61 17.56
CA GLN A 409 0.95 19.15 17.87
C GLN A 409 0.74 17.70 17.42
N LEU A 410 1.20 17.35 16.24
CA LEU A 410 1.12 15.98 15.73
C LEU A 410 1.94 15.01 16.60
N GLU A 411 3.19 15.35 16.94
CA GLU A 411 4.03 14.57 17.85
C GLU A 411 3.34 14.31 19.21
N ARG A 412 2.67 15.31 19.78
CA ARG A 412 1.90 15.13 21.03
C ARG A 412 0.71 14.20 20.84
N ALA A 413 -0.03 14.33 19.74
CA ALA A 413 -1.13 13.44 19.41
C ALA A 413 -0.65 11.99 19.22
N GLY A 414 0.47 11.80 18.54
CA GLY A 414 1.12 10.49 18.36
C GLY A 414 1.50 9.84 19.70
N VAL A 415 2.16 10.58 20.60
CA VAL A 415 2.53 10.08 21.94
C VAL A 415 1.30 9.69 22.77
N MET A 416 0.21 10.46 22.70
CA MET A 416 -1.03 10.13 23.42
C MET A 416 -1.67 8.85 22.88
N LEU A 417 -1.72 8.69 21.55
CA LEU A 417 -2.26 7.48 20.90
C LEU A 417 -1.40 6.24 21.20
N ASP A 418 -0.06 6.38 21.23
CA ASP A 418 0.87 5.31 21.60
C ASP A 418 0.65 4.81 23.03
N ARG A 419 0.41 5.74 23.97
CA ARG A 419 0.10 5.39 25.36
C ARG A 419 -1.24 4.67 25.46
N ALA A 420 -2.27 5.16 24.78
CA ALA A 420 -3.59 4.53 24.77
C ALA A 420 -3.50 3.11 24.18
N GLN A 421 -2.79 2.93 23.08
CA GLN A 421 -2.61 1.62 22.43
C GLN A 421 -1.86 0.62 23.31
N LYS A 422 -0.81 1.04 24.03
CA LYS A 422 -0.10 0.18 24.97
C LYS A 422 -1.03 -0.35 26.08
N ILE A 423 -1.96 0.46 26.56
CA ILE A 423 -2.95 0.05 27.56
C ILE A 423 -3.94 -0.97 26.98
N PHE A 424 -4.51 -0.69 25.79
CA PHE A 424 -5.48 -1.58 25.14
C PHE A 424 -4.84 -2.88 24.62
N GLY A 425 -3.58 -2.87 24.22
CA GLY A 425 -2.85 -4.05 23.72
C GLY A 425 -2.54 -5.09 24.80
N VAL A 426 -2.56 -4.71 26.09
CA VAL A 426 -2.34 -5.62 27.23
C VAL A 426 -3.66 -6.25 27.70
N LEU A 427 -4.80 -5.63 27.43
CA LEU A 427 -6.11 -6.12 27.86
C LEU A 427 -6.60 -7.25 26.96
N PRO A 428 -7.10 -8.37 27.51
CA PRO A 428 -7.66 -9.48 26.72
C PRO A 428 -9.09 -9.14 26.25
N VAL A 429 -9.22 -8.12 25.42
CA VAL A 429 -10.52 -7.65 24.88
C VAL A 429 -10.82 -8.34 23.55
N ARG A 430 -12.11 -8.63 23.31
CA ARG A 430 -12.60 -9.29 22.10
C ARG A 430 -13.88 -8.61 21.57
N GLY A 431 -14.18 -8.84 20.29
CA GLY A 431 -15.39 -8.31 19.63
C GLY A 431 -15.39 -6.79 19.61
N ARG A 432 -16.50 -6.16 19.96
CA ARG A 432 -16.68 -4.69 19.92
C ARG A 432 -15.64 -3.89 20.73
N GLN A 433 -15.10 -4.45 21.78
CA GLN A 433 -14.05 -3.78 22.57
C GLN A 433 -12.69 -3.83 21.84
N ALA A 434 -12.43 -4.88 21.07
CA ALA A 434 -11.25 -4.96 20.21
C ALA A 434 -11.31 -3.96 19.04
N GLU A 435 -12.50 -3.62 18.55
CA GLU A 435 -12.70 -2.58 17.52
C GLU A 435 -12.23 -1.21 17.99
N ILE A 436 -12.34 -0.88 19.28
CA ILE A 436 -11.83 0.39 19.83
C ILE A 436 -10.31 0.44 19.67
N GLY A 437 -9.61 -0.66 20.00
CA GLY A 437 -8.17 -0.77 19.80
C GLY A 437 -7.77 -0.62 18.31
N ALA A 438 -8.53 -1.24 17.41
CA ALA A 438 -8.29 -1.12 15.96
C ALA A 438 -8.52 0.32 15.43
N ARG A 439 -9.52 1.03 15.96
CA ARG A 439 -9.74 2.46 15.63
C ARG A 439 -8.61 3.35 16.12
N LEU A 440 -8.06 3.10 17.31
CA LEU A 440 -6.89 3.83 17.82
C LEU A 440 -5.65 3.61 16.94
N GLU A 441 -5.45 2.40 16.43
CA GLU A 441 -4.38 2.09 15.48
C GLU A 441 -4.54 2.87 14.17
N GLU A 442 -5.76 2.93 13.63
CA GLU A 442 -6.09 3.68 12.43
C GLU A 442 -5.84 5.19 12.62
N GLN A 443 -6.26 5.75 13.76
CA GLN A 443 -5.99 7.14 14.08
C GLN A 443 -4.50 7.44 14.21
N ARG A 444 -3.74 6.52 14.80
CA ARG A 444 -2.28 6.62 14.88
C ARG A 444 -1.62 6.61 13.50
N GLU A 445 -2.08 5.76 12.59
CA GLU A 445 -1.58 5.71 11.22
C GLU A 445 -1.91 7.00 10.46
N LEU A 446 -3.09 7.60 10.71
CA LEU A 446 -3.47 8.91 10.16
C LEU A 446 -2.57 10.04 10.69
N VAL A 447 -2.27 10.06 11.99
CA VAL A 447 -1.34 11.05 12.57
C VAL A 447 0.05 10.91 11.98
N ARG A 448 0.60 9.70 11.85
CA ARG A 448 1.90 9.47 11.20
C ARG A 448 1.94 9.93 9.75
N ARG A 449 0.87 9.69 9.00
CA ARG A 449 0.77 10.20 7.63
C ARG A 449 0.74 11.72 7.60
N ALA A 450 0.01 12.34 8.52
CA ALA A 450 -0.04 13.80 8.63
C ALA A 450 1.33 14.38 9.01
N GLU A 451 2.09 13.74 9.92
CA GLU A 451 3.47 14.10 10.24
C GLU A 451 4.35 14.02 8.98
N GLY A 452 4.28 12.93 8.24
CA GLY A 452 5.00 12.77 6.97
C GLY A 452 4.67 13.87 5.96
N TYR A 453 3.40 14.25 5.84
CA TYR A 453 2.98 15.34 4.96
C TYR A 453 3.51 16.71 5.42
N VAL A 454 3.50 16.99 6.71
CA VAL A 454 4.04 18.27 7.25
C VAL A 454 5.55 18.37 7.02
N ASP A 455 6.28 17.28 7.23
CA ASP A 455 7.73 17.28 7.01
C ASP A 455 8.06 17.45 5.51
N LEU A 456 7.31 16.81 4.65
CA LEU A 456 7.48 16.82 3.21
C LEU A 456 7.08 18.15 2.57
N TYR A 457 5.82 18.54 2.74
CA TYR A 457 5.29 19.74 2.09
C TYR A 457 5.76 21.04 2.76
N GLY A 458 6.18 20.95 4.04
CA GLY A 458 6.75 22.10 4.72
C GLY A 458 8.01 22.65 4.05
N ALA A 459 8.85 21.77 3.50
CA ALA A 459 10.05 22.17 2.76
C ALA A 459 9.70 22.87 1.43
N TYR A 460 8.68 22.39 0.73
CA TYR A 460 8.17 22.98 -0.50
C TYR A 460 7.43 24.33 -0.25
N ALA A 461 6.66 24.40 0.84
CA ALA A 461 5.96 25.62 1.23
C ALA A 461 6.90 26.74 1.69
N GLU A 462 8.12 26.41 2.10
CA GLU A 462 9.20 27.35 2.44
C GLU A 462 10.06 27.75 1.22
N CYS A 463 9.85 27.13 0.04
CA CYS A 463 10.54 27.49 -1.19
C CYS A 463 9.98 28.82 -1.73
N GLU A 464 10.82 29.86 -1.78
CA GLU A 464 10.46 31.18 -2.25
C GLU A 464 11.07 31.47 -3.65
N ALA A 465 11.46 30.45 -4.41
CA ALA A 465 12.00 30.59 -5.74
C ALA A 465 10.89 30.98 -6.73
N LEU A 466 11.18 31.99 -7.57
CA LEU A 466 10.35 32.37 -8.72
C LEU A 466 11.07 31.93 -9.99
N TYR A 467 10.55 30.91 -10.64
CA TYR A 467 11.16 30.34 -11.83
C TYR A 467 10.97 31.23 -13.04
N GLU A 468 12.07 31.73 -13.61
CA GLU A 468 12.04 32.54 -14.84
C GLU A 468 11.58 31.69 -16.02
N LEU A 469 10.84 32.30 -16.96
CA LEU A 469 10.21 31.63 -18.09
C LEU A 469 10.59 32.26 -19.44
N ASP A 470 11.70 32.96 -19.50
CA ASP A 470 12.08 33.73 -20.69
C ASP A 470 12.21 32.85 -21.91
N ARG A 471 12.85 31.67 -21.77
CA ARG A 471 13.00 30.73 -22.89
C ARG A 471 11.69 30.04 -23.25
N LEU A 472 10.87 29.70 -22.24
CA LEU A 472 9.55 29.11 -22.50
C LEU A 472 8.67 30.10 -23.30
N LEU A 473 8.60 31.38 -22.87
CA LEU A 473 7.79 32.37 -23.52
C LEU A 473 8.36 32.76 -24.90
N ALA A 474 9.68 32.84 -25.06
CA ALA A 474 10.30 33.03 -26.37
C ALA A 474 9.99 31.88 -27.34
N LEU A 475 10.01 30.63 -26.85
CA LEU A 475 9.60 29.49 -27.65
C LEU A 475 8.12 29.56 -28.01
N TRP A 476 7.24 29.92 -27.07
CA TRP A 476 5.82 30.13 -27.31
C TRP A 476 5.55 31.20 -28.38
N ASP A 477 6.19 32.35 -28.25
CA ASP A 477 6.01 33.47 -29.17
C ASP A 477 6.58 33.20 -30.58
N SER A 478 7.46 32.18 -30.71
CA SER A 478 7.99 31.73 -32.03
C SER A 478 7.07 30.81 -32.80
N LEU A 479 6.03 30.27 -32.15
CA LEU A 479 5.10 29.33 -32.77
C LEU A 479 4.10 30.01 -33.67
N SER A 480 3.61 29.29 -34.69
CA SER A 480 2.46 29.68 -35.46
C SER A 480 1.17 29.69 -34.64
N GLU A 481 0.17 30.47 -35.03
CA GLU A 481 -1.14 30.50 -34.37
C GLU A 481 -1.78 29.09 -34.33
N GLU A 482 -1.55 28.24 -35.34
CA GLU A 482 -2.03 26.87 -35.40
C GLU A 482 -1.36 25.99 -34.36
N ASP A 483 -0.03 26.09 -34.21
CA ASP A 483 0.71 25.37 -33.17
C ASP A 483 0.34 25.87 -31.77
N GLN A 484 0.17 27.18 -31.58
CA GLN A 484 -0.28 27.74 -30.31
C GLN A 484 -1.68 27.24 -29.91
N ALA A 485 -2.58 27.10 -30.87
CA ALA A 485 -3.91 26.55 -30.61
C ALA A 485 -3.87 25.05 -30.27
N THR A 486 -2.97 24.29 -30.94
CA THR A 486 -2.87 22.84 -30.76
C THR A 486 -1.97 22.45 -29.57
N PHE A 487 -0.82 23.11 -29.39
CA PHE A 487 0.19 22.80 -28.37
C PHE A 487 0.34 23.99 -27.40
N CYS A 488 -0.74 24.32 -26.70
CA CYS A 488 -0.69 25.42 -25.74
C CYS A 488 0.15 25.06 -24.52
N PHE A 489 1.17 25.88 -24.24
CA PHE A 489 1.99 25.81 -23.02
C PHE A 489 2.23 27.18 -22.37
N ASP A 490 1.43 28.18 -22.73
CA ASP A 490 1.47 29.48 -22.07
C ASP A 490 0.79 29.43 -20.71
N PRO A 491 1.49 29.56 -19.58
CA PRO A 491 0.87 29.48 -18.27
C PRO A 491 -0.07 30.64 -17.93
N ARG A 492 -0.05 31.73 -18.72
CA ARG A 492 -0.94 32.87 -18.53
C ARG A 492 -2.41 32.57 -18.81
N ILE A 493 -2.69 31.47 -19.56
CA ILE A 493 -4.07 31.03 -19.86
C ILE A 493 -4.79 30.38 -18.68
N ILE A 494 -4.07 30.01 -17.62
CA ILE A 494 -4.65 29.28 -16.49
C ILE A 494 -5.50 30.25 -15.67
N ASP A 495 -6.82 30.08 -15.70
CA ASP A 495 -7.74 30.74 -14.78
C ASP A 495 -7.86 29.88 -13.50
N TRP A 496 -7.21 30.31 -12.43
CA TRP A 496 -7.21 29.55 -11.17
C TRP A 496 -8.60 29.44 -10.52
N ASP A 497 -9.48 30.43 -10.73
CA ASP A 497 -10.84 30.46 -10.21
C ASP A 497 -11.75 29.47 -10.94
N PHE A 498 -11.38 29.10 -12.16
CA PHE A 498 -12.03 28.04 -12.94
C PHE A 498 -11.32 26.69 -12.76
N TYR A 499 -10.00 26.66 -12.96
CA TYR A 499 -9.24 25.41 -12.99
C TYR A 499 -9.33 24.64 -11.67
N ALA A 500 -9.15 25.31 -10.51
CA ALA A 500 -9.17 24.60 -9.24
C ALA A 500 -10.55 23.99 -8.93
N PRO A 501 -11.68 24.75 -8.90
CA PRO A 501 -12.98 24.20 -8.53
C PRO A 501 -13.66 23.36 -9.61
N GLU A 502 -13.52 23.70 -10.90
CA GLU A 502 -14.28 23.04 -11.97
C GLU A 502 -13.53 21.89 -12.63
N VAL A 503 -12.19 21.89 -12.57
CA VAL A 503 -11.35 20.90 -13.27
C VAL A 503 -10.59 20.03 -12.29
N HIS A 504 -9.79 20.64 -11.40
CA HIS A 504 -8.84 19.91 -10.56
C HIS A 504 -9.52 19.20 -9.38
N LEU A 505 -10.30 19.89 -8.54
CA LEU A 505 -10.92 19.30 -7.35
C LEU A 505 -11.89 18.15 -7.66
N PRO A 506 -12.77 18.24 -8.68
CA PRO A 506 -13.57 17.07 -9.11
C PRO A 506 -12.72 15.86 -9.46
N SER A 507 -11.57 16.07 -10.10
CA SER A 507 -10.65 15.00 -10.49
C SER A 507 -9.95 14.38 -9.31
N VAL A 508 -9.52 15.19 -8.33
CA VAL A 508 -8.93 14.73 -7.07
C VAL A 508 -9.89 13.83 -6.32
N VAL A 509 -11.15 14.24 -6.21
CA VAL A 509 -12.21 13.47 -5.54
C VAL A 509 -12.49 12.14 -6.27
N LYS A 510 -12.55 12.17 -7.61
CA LYS A 510 -12.73 10.99 -8.45
C LYS A 510 -11.55 10.02 -8.30
N ALA A 511 -10.32 10.51 -8.41
CA ALA A 511 -9.09 9.72 -8.27
C ALA A 511 -8.95 9.13 -6.85
N GLY A 512 -9.30 9.91 -5.81
CA GLY A 512 -9.32 9.49 -4.41
C GLY A 512 -10.48 8.58 -4.04
N ARG A 513 -11.42 8.31 -4.96
CA ARG A 513 -12.65 7.53 -4.75
C ARG A 513 -13.41 7.99 -3.50
N VAL A 514 -13.49 9.30 -3.33
CA VAL A 514 -14.10 9.90 -2.14
C VAL A 514 -15.63 9.90 -2.29
N PRO A 515 -16.39 9.42 -1.29
CA PRO A 515 -17.86 9.41 -1.35
C PRO A 515 -18.41 10.83 -1.19
N MET A 516 -18.89 11.42 -2.29
CA MET A 516 -19.50 12.78 -2.34
C MET A 516 -21.02 12.76 -2.25
N LYS A 517 -21.60 11.61 -1.96
CA LYS A 517 -23.05 11.48 -1.76
C LYS A 517 -23.28 10.79 -0.43
N PRO A 518 -24.31 11.20 0.33
CA PRO A 518 -24.69 10.47 1.54
C PRO A 518 -24.97 9.01 1.15
N PRO A 519 -24.62 8.04 2.00
CA PRO A 519 -24.98 6.65 1.76
C PRO A 519 -26.50 6.59 1.53
N ALA A 520 -26.92 5.91 0.47
CA ALA A 520 -28.33 5.84 0.08
C ALA A 520 -29.15 5.33 1.28
N ARG A 521 -30.14 6.09 1.71
CA ARG A 521 -31.13 5.63 2.71
C ARG A 521 -31.81 4.39 2.16
N GLY A 522 -31.50 3.21 2.71
CA GLY A 522 -31.96 1.90 2.24
C GLY A 522 -30.98 1.13 1.34
N GLY A 523 -29.80 1.66 1.06
CA GLY A 523 -28.73 0.90 0.43
C GLY A 523 -28.18 -0.18 1.37
N GLU A 524 -27.86 -1.35 0.82
CA GLU A 524 -27.24 -2.44 1.58
C GLU A 524 -25.92 -1.96 2.21
N SER A 525 -25.77 -2.13 3.53
CA SER A 525 -24.51 -1.77 4.21
C SER A 525 -23.35 -2.57 3.62
N ARG A 526 -22.12 -2.04 3.77
CA ARG A 526 -20.90 -2.77 3.37
C ARG A 526 -20.86 -4.17 4.00
N GLU A 527 -21.21 -4.27 5.28
CA GLU A 527 -21.26 -5.54 5.99
C GLU A 527 -22.31 -6.49 5.41
N ALA A 528 -23.49 -6.01 5.08
CA ALA A 528 -24.55 -6.82 4.46
C ALA A 528 -24.10 -7.33 3.08
N ARG A 529 -23.42 -6.50 2.27
CA ARG A 529 -22.87 -6.89 0.98
C ARG A 529 -21.76 -7.94 1.13
N LEU A 530 -20.80 -7.74 2.06
CA LEU A 530 -19.76 -8.73 2.34
C LEU A 530 -20.37 -10.05 2.82
N ARG A 531 -21.38 -9.99 3.71
CA ARG A 531 -22.09 -11.18 4.18
C ARG A 531 -22.80 -11.92 3.05
N ARG A 532 -23.40 -11.23 2.12
CA ARG A 532 -24.00 -11.83 0.92
C ARG A 532 -22.94 -12.48 0.03
N GLN A 533 -21.76 -11.88 -0.13
CA GLN A 533 -20.64 -12.49 -0.87
C GLN A 533 -20.13 -13.77 -0.22
N VAL A 534 -20.06 -13.79 1.11
CA VAL A 534 -19.67 -14.97 1.90
C VAL A 534 -20.68 -16.10 1.77
N LEU A 535 -21.98 -15.78 1.66
CA LEU A 535 -23.08 -16.73 1.52
C LEU A 535 -23.60 -16.83 0.07
N ALA A 536 -22.77 -16.54 -0.92
CA ALA A 536 -23.12 -16.76 -2.32
C ALA A 536 -23.08 -18.28 -2.62
N ASP A 537 -23.93 -18.73 -3.49
CA ASP A 537 -24.13 -20.16 -3.84
C ASP A 537 -22.98 -20.78 -4.62
N ASP A 538 -22.07 -19.95 -5.14
CA ASP A 538 -20.84 -20.35 -5.84
C ASP A 538 -19.63 -20.56 -4.91
N ARG A 539 -19.80 -20.59 -3.59
CA ARG A 539 -18.71 -20.91 -2.65
C ARG A 539 -18.48 -22.44 -2.62
N HIS A 540 -17.20 -22.82 -2.62
CA HIS A 540 -16.83 -24.25 -2.64
C HIS A 540 -16.77 -24.83 -1.23
N LEU A 541 -16.10 -24.12 -0.31
CA LEU A 541 -15.83 -24.60 1.04
C LEU A 541 -16.07 -23.53 2.08
N ALA A 542 -16.50 -23.92 3.28
CA ALA A 542 -16.55 -23.10 4.48
C ALA A 542 -15.79 -23.78 5.62
N ALA A 543 -14.60 -23.25 5.94
CA ALA A 543 -13.75 -23.72 7.02
C ALA A 543 -14.02 -22.94 8.31
N PHE A 544 -14.08 -23.63 9.45
CA PHE A 544 -14.34 -23.02 10.74
C PHE A 544 -13.27 -23.42 11.75
N ASP A 545 -12.84 -22.44 12.58
CA ASP A 545 -12.21 -22.71 13.86
C ASP A 545 -13.26 -23.00 14.92
N LEU A 546 -12.86 -23.60 16.03
CA LEU A 546 -13.75 -23.98 17.14
C LEU A 546 -13.83 -22.90 18.22
N GLU A 547 -12.69 -22.58 18.81
CA GLU A 547 -12.62 -21.76 20.04
C GLU A 547 -12.94 -20.31 19.76
N ASN A 548 -13.87 -19.72 20.52
CA ASN A 548 -14.42 -18.36 20.31
C ASN A 548 -15.01 -18.06 18.92
N THR A 549 -14.95 -19.02 18.00
CA THR A 549 -15.61 -19.00 16.69
C THR A 549 -16.95 -19.73 16.71
N LEU A 550 -16.94 -21.00 17.11
CA LEU A 550 -18.17 -21.81 17.27
C LEU A 550 -18.65 -21.86 18.72
N ILE A 551 -17.74 -21.91 19.67
CA ILE A 551 -18.04 -22.03 21.10
C ILE A 551 -17.29 -21.02 21.95
N ALA A 552 -17.93 -20.58 23.04
CA ALA A 552 -17.33 -19.70 24.05
C ALA A 552 -16.53 -20.52 25.09
N SER A 553 -15.60 -21.34 24.63
CA SER A 553 -14.77 -22.21 25.49
C SER A 553 -13.33 -22.25 24.96
N ASN A 554 -12.44 -22.82 25.75
CA ASN A 554 -11.07 -23.08 25.38
C ASN A 554 -10.63 -24.46 25.89
N VAL A 555 -9.49 -24.93 25.41
CA VAL A 555 -8.94 -26.24 25.73
C VAL A 555 -8.75 -26.46 27.24
N VAL A 556 -8.40 -25.40 28.00
CA VAL A 556 -8.22 -25.47 29.45
C VAL A 556 -9.55 -25.75 30.16
N ALA A 557 -10.63 -25.07 29.75
CA ALA A 557 -11.96 -25.28 30.32
C ALA A 557 -12.51 -26.69 30.01
N SER A 558 -12.31 -27.18 28.78
CA SER A 558 -12.70 -28.53 28.37
C SER A 558 -11.94 -29.61 29.16
N TYR A 559 -10.62 -29.43 29.31
CA TYR A 559 -9.80 -30.32 30.14
C TYR A 559 -10.19 -30.27 31.61
N ALA A 560 -10.40 -29.08 32.20
CA ALA A 560 -10.79 -28.96 33.60
C ALA A 560 -12.08 -29.73 33.88
N TRP A 561 -13.00 -29.76 32.89
CA TRP A 561 -14.24 -30.51 33.02
C TRP A 561 -14.01 -32.03 32.85
N LEU A 562 -13.43 -32.47 31.74
CA LEU A 562 -13.24 -33.91 31.42
C LEU A 562 -12.19 -34.55 32.35
N GLY A 563 -11.03 -33.96 32.48
CA GLY A 563 -9.91 -34.50 33.27
C GLY A 563 -10.14 -34.52 34.78
N SER A 564 -11.13 -33.76 35.30
CA SER A 564 -11.46 -33.79 36.73
C SER A 564 -12.47 -34.84 37.15
N ARG A 565 -13.13 -35.50 36.18
CA ARG A 565 -14.25 -36.41 36.48
C ARG A 565 -13.84 -37.70 37.21
N HIS A 566 -12.72 -38.28 36.87
CA HIS A 566 -12.21 -39.51 37.46
C HIS A 566 -11.47 -39.30 38.80
N LEU A 567 -11.26 -38.02 39.21
CA LEU A 567 -10.50 -37.70 40.41
C LEU A 567 -11.34 -37.70 41.67
N SER A 568 -10.76 -38.15 42.80
CA SER A 568 -11.34 -38.00 44.15
C SER A 568 -11.51 -36.53 44.55
N GLY A 569 -12.36 -36.27 45.54
CA GLY A 569 -12.59 -34.91 46.00
C GLY A 569 -11.32 -34.15 46.39
N ARG A 570 -10.35 -34.78 47.03
CA ARG A 570 -9.06 -34.17 47.44
C ARG A 570 -8.15 -33.96 46.22
N ASP A 571 -8.08 -34.93 45.32
CA ASP A 571 -7.26 -34.84 44.13
C ASP A 571 -7.80 -33.83 43.14
N ARG A 572 -9.12 -33.65 43.10
CA ARG A 572 -9.78 -32.58 42.32
C ARG A 572 -9.38 -31.19 42.82
N VAL A 573 -9.30 -30.98 44.13
CA VAL A 573 -8.84 -29.71 44.71
C VAL A 573 -7.37 -29.45 44.34
N ARG A 574 -6.50 -30.43 44.41
CA ARG A 574 -5.09 -30.32 44.00
C ARG A 574 -4.96 -30.00 42.51
N PHE A 575 -5.76 -30.66 41.69
CA PHE A 575 -5.81 -30.47 40.26
C PHE A 575 -6.15 -28.99 39.94
N VAL A 576 -7.22 -28.45 40.52
CA VAL A 576 -7.63 -27.05 40.31
C VAL A 576 -6.56 -26.08 40.80
N ALA A 577 -6.00 -26.31 41.97
CA ALA A 577 -4.92 -25.48 42.50
C ALA A 577 -3.69 -25.49 41.58
N GLY A 578 -3.32 -26.65 41.02
CA GLY A 578 -2.25 -26.78 40.04
C GLY A 578 -2.50 -25.99 38.76
N LEU A 579 -3.71 -26.08 38.18
CA LEU A 579 -4.09 -25.31 36.98
C LEU A 579 -4.01 -23.78 37.24
N VAL A 580 -4.45 -23.33 38.38
CA VAL A 580 -4.40 -21.90 38.78
C VAL A 580 -2.95 -21.43 38.96
N ALA A 581 -2.11 -22.23 39.63
CA ALA A 581 -0.71 -21.90 39.83
C ALA A 581 0.10 -21.81 38.54
N GLU A 582 -0.19 -22.69 37.58
CA GLU A 582 0.50 -22.72 36.28
C GLU A 582 -0.10 -21.76 35.22
N ALA A 583 -1.25 -21.16 35.47
CA ALA A 583 -1.95 -20.30 34.53
C ALA A 583 -1.07 -19.21 33.89
N PRO A 584 -0.21 -18.48 34.62
CA PRO A 584 0.67 -17.47 34.02
C PRO A 584 1.67 -18.07 33.04
N ALA A 585 2.26 -19.21 33.35
CA ALA A 585 3.22 -19.90 32.49
C ALA A 585 2.52 -20.45 31.22
N LEU A 586 1.35 -21.04 31.38
CA LEU A 586 0.52 -21.55 30.29
C LEU A 586 0.08 -20.43 29.34
N LEU A 587 -0.35 -19.28 29.87
CA LEU A 587 -0.71 -18.12 29.06
C LEU A 587 0.51 -17.55 28.32
N SER A 588 1.70 -17.55 28.95
CA SER A 588 2.91 -17.13 28.27
C SER A 588 3.30 -18.06 27.13
N LEU A 589 3.16 -19.37 27.33
CA LEU A 589 3.45 -20.38 26.31
C LEU A 589 2.45 -20.29 25.14
N ASP A 590 1.16 -20.16 25.42
CA ASP A 590 0.09 -20.01 24.43
C ASP A 590 0.29 -18.77 23.53
N ARG A 591 0.79 -17.66 24.12
CA ARG A 591 1.13 -16.45 23.37
C ARG A 591 2.37 -16.60 22.48
N LYS A 592 3.28 -17.52 22.82
CA LYS A 592 4.51 -17.74 22.07
C LYS A 592 4.32 -18.73 20.93
N ASP A 593 3.71 -19.87 21.23
CA ASP A 593 3.46 -20.94 20.27
C ASP A 593 2.27 -21.80 20.74
N ARG A 594 1.19 -21.75 19.97
CA ARG A 594 -0.05 -22.48 20.26
C ARG A 594 0.15 -24.00 20.17
N SER A 595 0.96 -24.47 19.23
CA SER A 595 1.23 -25.89 19.03
C SER A 595 2.02 -26.47 20.21
N ASP A 596 3.05 -25.77 20.67
CA ASP A 596 3.84 -26.18 21.84
C ASP A 596 3.01 -26.11 23.13
N PHE A 597 2.14 -25.10 23.25
CA PHE A 597 1.18 -25.05 24.35
C PHE A 597 0.30 -26.29 24.38
N LEU A 598 -0.30 -26.70 23.26
CA LEU A 598 -1.18 -27.86 23.21
C LEU A 598 -0.42 -29.16 23.48
N ARG A 599 0.79 -29.33 22.93
CA ARG A 599 1.65 -30.50 23.20
C ARG A 599 1.99 -30.60 24.70
N TYR A 600 2.35 -29.49 25.31
CA TYR A 600 2.64 -29.44 26.75
C TYR A 600 1.37 -29.69 27.59
N PHE A 601 0.25 -29.11 27.19
CA PHE A 601 -1.00 -29.18 27.93
C PHE A 601 -1.62 -30.55 27.85
N TYR A 602 -1.63 -31.22 26.70
CA TYR A 602 -2.26 -32.53 26.51
C TYR A 602 -1.52 -33.71 27.16
N ARG A 603 -0.26 -33.54 27.53
CA ARG A 603 0.45 -34.51 28.39
C ARG A 603 -0.29 -34.80 29.69
N ARG A 604 -1.14 -33.92 30.14
CA ARG A 604 -1.94 -34.07 31.36
C ARG A 604 -3.05 -35.15 31.24
N TYR A 605 -3.31 -35.64 30.04
CA TYR A 605 -4.20 -36.77 29.82
C TYR A 605 -3.50 -38.15 29.98
N GLU A 606 -2.18 -38.16 30.25
CA GLU A 606 -1.43 -39.41 30.50
C GLU A 606 -2.07 -40.22 31.63
N GLY A 607 -2.36 -41.48 31.35
CA GLY A 607 -3.01 -42.40 32.27
C GLY A 607 -4.54 -42.27 32.39
N ALA A 608 -5.17 -41.33 31.69
CA ALA A 608 -6.62 -41.19 31.70
C ALA A 608 -7.29 -42.34 30.90
N PRO A 609 -8.32 -43.04 31.47
CA PRO A 609 -8.97 -44.15 30.77
C PRO A 609 -9.74 -43.68 29.53
N VAL A 610 -9.45 -44.25 28.38
CA VAL A 610 -10.04 -43.88 27.08
C VAL A 610 -11.57 -44.07 27.10
N GLU A 611 -12.02 -45.25 27.57
CA GLU A 611 -13.45 -45.58 27.60
C GLU A 611 -14.25 -44.61 28.46
N GLN A 612 -13.72 -44.23 29.64
CA GLN A 612 -14.37 -43.27 30.53
C GLN A 612 -14.42 -41.87 29.92
N ILE A 613 -13.31 -41.37 29.35
CA ILE A 613 -13.25 -40.04 28.75
C ILE A 613 -14.21 -39.97 27.55
N THR A 614 -14.22 -40.99 26.69
CA THR A 614 -15.11 -41.04 25.54
C THR A 614 -16.58 -41.12 25.95
N HIS A 615 -16.92 -41.94 26.93
CA HIS A 615 -18.27 -42.01 27.47
C HIS A 615 -18.71 -40.69 28.08
N ASP A 616 -17.89 -40.09 28.92
CA ASP A 616 -18.19 -38.80 29.55
C ASP A 616 -18.29 -37.66 28.55
N SER A 617 -17.53 -37.70 27.48
CA SER A 617 -17.63 -36.72 26.39
C SER A 617 -18.98 -36.82 25.67
N LEU A 618 -19.37 -38.01 25.27
CA LEU A 618 -20.61 -38.21 24.52
C LEU A 618 -21.87 -37.98 25.37
N GLU A 619 -21.89 -38.50 26.61
CA GLU A 619 -23.07 -38.50 27.45
C GLU A 619 -23.31 -37.18 28.20
N LYS A 620 -22.23 -36.52 28.64
CA LYS A 620 -22.32 -35.42 29.59
C LYS A 620 -21.67 -34.13 29.12
N PHE A 621 -20.52 -34.24 28.45
CA PHE A 621 -19.81 -33.06 27.96
C PHE A 621 -20.52 -32.44 26.76
N SER A 622 -21.25 -33.23 25.96
CA SER A 622 -22.02 -32.75 24.81
C SER A 622 -23.02 -31.68 25.19
N GLU A 623 -23.75 -31.83 26.30
CA GLU A 623 -24.66 -30.78 26.78
C GLU A 623 -23.94 -29.50 27.12
N MET A 624 -22.79 -29.57 27.80
CA MET A 624 -22.01 -28.44 28.21
C MET A 624 -21.39 -27.70 27.01
N ILE A 625 -20.83 -28.44 26.04
CA ILE A 625 -20.16 -27.84 24.89
C ILE A 625 -21.18 -27.18 23.95
N LEU A 626 -22.32 -27.81 23.72
CA LEU A 626 -23.41 -27.27 22.93
C LEU A 626 -24.05 -26.03 23.59
N ALA A 627 -24.22 -26.06 24.93
CA ALA A 627 -24.69 -24.89 25.68
C ALA A 627 -23.76 -23.68 25.58
N LYS A 628 -22.47 -23.91 25.34
CA LYS A 628 -21.48 -22.85 25.12
C LYS A 628 -21.35 -22.43 23.65
N SER A 629 -22.01 -23.10 22.73
CA SER A 629 -21.98 -22.73 21.31
C SER A 629 -22.64 -21.38 21.06
N PHE A 630 -22.19 -20.67 20.04
CA PHE A 630 -22.81 -19.46 19.58
C PHE A 630 -23.96 -19.84 18.63
N PRO A 631 -25.24 -19.48 18.93
CA PRO A 631 -26.38 -19.84 18.07
C PRO A 631 -26.21 -19.31 16.64
N THR A 632 -25.62 -18.12 16.49
CA THR A 632 -25.36 -17.53 15.19
C THR A 632 -24.30 -18.34 14.41
N ALA A 633 -23.27 -18.86 15.08
CA ALA A 633 -22.26 -19.72 14.44
C ALA A 633 -22.88 -21.02 13.91
N ILE A 634 -23.69 -21.69 14.75
CA ILE A 634 -24.38 -22.92 14.33
C ILE A 634 -25.32 -22.66 13.15
N ARG A 635 -26.04 -21.54 13.17
CA ARG A 635 -26.87 -21.12 12.05
C ARG A 635 -26.01 -20.92 10.80
N ARG A 636 -24.86 -20.26 10.90
CA ARG A 636 -23.95 -19.99 9.78
C ARG A 636 -23.43 -21.30 9.15
N VAL A 637 -23.05 -22.29 9.93
CA VAL A 637 -22.68 -23.61 9.41
C VAL A 637 -23.84 -24.24 8.61
N ARG A 638 -25.07 -24.17 9.15
CA ARG A 638 -26.27 -24.68 8.47
C ARG A 638 -26.59 -23.92 7.19
N GLU A 639 -26.41 -22.61 7.17
CA GLU A 639 -26.58 -21.76 5.98
C GLU A 639 -25.62 -22.20 4.87
N HIS A 640 -24.33 -22.41 5.16
CA HIS A 640 -23.37 -22.93 4.19
C HIS A 640 -23.76 -24.31 3.66
N ARG A 641 -24.16 -25.24 4.53
CA ARG A 641 -24.60 -26.57 4.10
C ARG A 641 -25.87 -26.52 3.23
N ALA A 642 -26.82 -25.65 3.57
CA ALA A 642 -28.03 -25.46 2.78
C ALA A 642 -27.76 -24.92 1.36
N LEU A 643 -26.66 -24.15 1.20
CA LEU A 643 -26.17 -23.66 -0.09
C LEU A 643 -25.29 -24.68 -0.84
N GLY A 644 -25.04 -25.84 -0.25
CA GLY A 644 -24.23 -26.89 -0.87
C GLY A 644 -22.71 -26.72 -0.70
N HIS A 645 -22.27 -25.81 0.15
CA HIS A 645 -20.85 -25.60 0.43
C HIS A 645 -20.31 -26.76 1.30
N HIS A 646 -19.12 -27.24 1.01
CA HIS A 646 -18.45 -28.24 1.81
C HIS A 646 -17.99 -27.65 3.14
N THR A 647 -18.48 -28.15 4.28
CA THR A 647 -18.19 -27.59 5.60
C THR A 647 -17.12 -28.37 6.34
N VAL A 648 -16.08 -27.67 6.80
CA VAL A 648 -14.93 -28.27 7.51
C VAL A 648 -14.69 -27.57 8.83
N LEU A 649 -14.55 -28.33 9.91
CA LEU A 649 -14.03 -27.86 11.18
C LEU A 649 -12.56 -28.22 11.30
N ILE A 650 -11.67 -27.24 11.50
CA ILE A 650 -10.23 -27.47 11.66
C ILE A 650 -9.79 -26.89 13.00
N THR A 651 -9.42 -27.73 13.96
CA THR A 651 -9.15 -27.30 15.33
C THR A 651 -8.04 -28.08 16.00
N GLY A 652 -7.28 -27.42 16.87
CA GLY A 652 -6.32 -28.06 17.76
C GLY A 652 -6.95 -28.77 18.97
N ALA A 653 -8.27 -28.74 19.13
CA ALA A 653 -8.98 -29.51 20.15
C ALA A 653 -8.92 -30.99 19.86
N LEU A 654 -9.03 -31.83 20.92
CA LEU A 654 -9.01 -33.26 20.79
C LEU A 654 -10.30 -33.79 20.15
N ASP A 655 -10.19 -34.91 19.44
CA ASP A 655 -11.26 -35.60 18.68
C ASP A 655 -12.52 -35.85 19.53
N PHE A 656 -12.38 -36.34 20.74
CA PHE A 656 -13.49 -36.57 21.66
C PHE A 656 -14.16 -35.26 22.17
N VAL A 657 -13.47 -34.14 22.10
CA VAL A 657 -14.05 -32.82 22.46
C VAL A 657 -14.96 -32.29 21.36
N VAL A 658 -14.66 -32.56 20.10
CA VAL A 658 -15.40 -32.06 18.94
C VAL A 658 -16.48 -33.01 18.45
N GLU A 659 -16.56 -34.25 18.99
CA GLU A 659 -17.54 -35.26 18.61
C GLU A 659 -19.00 -34.75 18.58
N PRO A 660 -19.46 -33.89 19.52
CA PRO A 660 -20.81 -33.30 19.46
C PRO A 660 -21.12 -32.46 18.22
N PHE A 661 -20.09 -32.00 17.51
CA PHE A 661 -20.24 -31.21 16.27
C PHE A 661 -20.21 -32.02 15.01
N ARG A 662 -19.88 -33.31 15.07
CA ARG A 662 -19.79 -34.21 13.91
C ARG A 662 -21.01 -34.15 12.98
N PRO A 663 -22.27 -34.09 13.46
CA PRO A 663 -23.43 -33.98 12.57
C PRO A 663 -23.56 -32.69 11.81
N LEU A 664 -22.82 -31.66 12.21
CA LEU A 664 -22.90 -30.31 11.62
C LEU A 664 -21.92 -30.10 10.47
N PHE A 665 -20.85 -30.90 10.38
CA PHE A 665 -19.78 -30.75 9.42
C PHE A 665 -19.65 -31.94 8.51
N ASP A 666 -19.24 -31.72 7.26
CA ASP A 666 -18.92 -32.78 6.31
C ASP A 666 -17.59 -33.42 6.65
N HIS A 667 -16.65 -32.63 7.22
CA HIS A 667 -15.37 -33.15 7.71
C HIS A 667 -14.90 -32.42 8.96
N ILE A 668 -14.16 -33.10 9.84
CA ILE A 668 -13.52 -32.55 11.04
C ILE A 668 -12.05 -32.97 11.06
N VAL A 669 -11.17 -31.98 11.15
CA VAL A 669 -9.73 -32.15 11.40
C VAL A 669 -9.45 -31.71 12.82
N SER A 670 -9.05 -32.64 13.68
CA SER A 670 -8.82 -32.40 15.12
C SER A 670 -7.48 -33.00 15.55
N ALA A 671 -7.06 -32.71 16.77
CA ALA A 671 -5.89 -33.37 17.38
C ALA A 671 -6.31 -34.72 17.98
N GLU A 672 -5.39 -35.66 17.95
CA GLU A 672 -5.60 -37.01 18.49
C GLU A 672 -4.48 -37.41 19.45
N LEU A 673 -4.82 -38.09 20.55
CA LEU A 673 -3.87 -38.64 21.52
C LEU A 673 -3.55 -40.08 21.22
N GLY A 674 -2.29 -40.46 21.44
CA GLY A 674 -1.89 -41.86 21.45
C GLY A 674 -2.55 -42.66 22.58
N VAL A 675 -2.84 -43.92 22.31
CA VAL A 675 -3.46 -44.85 23.26
C VAL A 675 -2.53 -46.02 23.52
N ALA A 676 -2.30 -46.34 24.79
CA ALA A 676 -1.56 -47.50 25.23
C ALA A 676 -2.31 -48.17 26.38
N ASP A 677 -2.50 -49.49 26.30
CA ASP A 677 -3.15 -50.31 27.34
C ASP A 677 -4.51 -49.75 27.84
N GLY A 678 -5.34 -49.19 26.92
CA GLY A 678 -6.65 -48.65 27.25
C GLY A 678 -6.64 -47.30 27.95
N THR A 679 -5.47 -46.65 28.04
CA THR A 679 -5.30 -45.30 28.56
C THR A 679 -4.60 -44.38 27.55
N TYR A 680 -4.83 -43.09 27.64
CA TYR A 680 -4.08 -42.10 26.84
C TYR A 680 -2.62 -42.04 27.31
N ASP A 681 -1.68 -42.00 26.38
CA ASP A 681 -0.23 -41.86 26.66
C ASP A 681 0.23 -40.40 26.83
N GLY A 682 -0.70 -39.44 26.72
CA GLY A 682 -0.42 -38.01 26.83
C GLY A 682 0.37 -37.40 25.63
N ARG A 683 0.55 -38.15 24.56
CA ARG A 683 1.27 -37.69 23.37
C ARG A 683 0.33 -37.56 22.18
N LEU A 684 0.50 -36.50 21.42
CA LEU A 684 -0.25 -36.32 20.17
C LEU A 684 0.30 -37.24 19.07
N THR A 685 -0.59 -37.85 18.31
CA THR A 685 -0.26 -38.71 17.16
C THR A 685 0.32 -37.96 15.99
N ALA A 686 -0.03 -36.67 15.87
CA ALA A 686 0.43 -35.78 14.82
C ALA A 686 0.59 -34.32 15.36
N VAL A 687 1.06 -33.43 14.50
CA VAL A 687 1.10 -32.00 14.81
C VAL A 687 -0.34 -31.48 14.95
N PRO A 688 -0.70 -30.84 16.07
CA PRO A 688 -2.05 -30.33 16.26
C PRO A 688 -2.36 -29.27 15.20
N PRO A 689 -3.55 -29.28 14.58
CA PRO A 689 -3.91 -28.33 13.51
C PRO A 689 -4.16 -26.92 14.07
N THR A 690 -3.07 -26.18 14.26
CA THR A 690 -3.04 -24.78 14.70
C THR A 690 -2.07 -24.00 13.81
N GLY A 691 -2.32 -22.70 13.63
CA GLY A 691 -1.45 -21.85 12.82
C GLY A 691 -1.19 -22.40 11.42
N GLU A 692 0.09 -22.64 11.10
CA GLU A 692 0.50 -23.18 9.80
C GLU A 692 0.01 -24.60 9.55
N ALA A 693 -0.04 -25.44 10.58
CA ALA A 693 -0.57 -26.81 10.44
C ALA A 693 -2.08 -26.80 10.10
N ARG A 694 -2.83 -25.79 10.57
CA ARG A 694 -4.23 -25.57 10.19
C ARG A 694 -4.37 -25.16 8.72
N TYR A 695 -3.50 -24.28 8.26
CA TYR A 695 -3.42 -23.88 6.87
C TYR A 695 -3.11 -25.07 5.96
N GLN A 696 -2.11 -25.89 6.34
CA GLN A 696 -1.77 -27.10 5.56
C GLN A 696 -2.93 -28.09 5.53
N ALA A 697 -3.59 -28.32 6.66
CA ALA A 697 -4.77 -29.20 6.71
C ALA A 697 -5.92 -28.70 5.81
N LEU A 698 -6.10 -27.36 5.70
CA LEU A 698 -7.07 -26.77 4.79
C LEU A 698 -6.71 -27.03 3.33
N ILE A 699 -5.44 -26.83 2.94
CA ILE A 699 -4.95 -27.08 1.58
C ILE A 699 -5.11 -28.56 1.22
N ASP A 700 -4.59 -29.46 2.06
CA ASP A 700 -4.65 -30.90 1.83
C ASP A 700 -6.11 -31.39 1.66
N HIS A 701 -7.03 -30.78 2.44
CA HIS A 701 -8.44 -31.08 2.34
C HIS A 701 -9.06 -30.57 1.05
N ALA A 702 -8.74 -29.30 0.67
CA ALA A 702 -9.23 -28.69 -0.55
C ALA A 702 -8.74 -29.43 -1.81
N ASP A 703 -7.45 -29.76 -1.85
CA ASP A 703 -6.85 -30.54 -2.95
C ASP A 703 -7.46 -31.92 -3.08
N LYS A 704 -7.70 -32.62 -1.96
CA LYS A 704 -8.31 -33.95 -1.95
C LYS A 704 -9.74 -33.95 -2.52
N HIS A 705 -10.47 -32.86 -2.37
CA HIS A 705 -11.87 -32.73 -2.77
C HIS A 705 -12.08 -31.84 -3.99
N ASP A 706 -11.00 -31.38 -4.65
CA ASP A 706 -11.02 -30.50 -5.82
C ASP A 706 -11.79 -29.17 -5.57
N LEU A 707 -11.51 -28.51 -4.42
CA LEU A 707 -12.18 -27.30 -3.99
C LEU A 707 -11.27 -26.07 -4.18
N ASP A 708 -11.73 -25.03 -4.89
CA ASP A 708 -10.96 -23.78 -5.08
C ASP A 708 -11.03 -22.90 -3.82
N LEU A 709 -9.89 -22.70 -3.17
CA LEU A 709 -9.80 -21.84 -1.98
C LEU A 709 -10.09 -20.38 -2.28
N ARG A 710 -9.92 -19.89 -3.50
CA ARG A 710 -10.26 -18.50 -3.89
C ARG A 710 -11.78 -18.29 -3.88
N GLU A 711 -12.56 -19.33 -4.08
CA GLU A 711 -14.01 -19.34 -3.97
C GLU A 711 -14.50 -19.97 -2.66
N SER A 712 -13.66 -19.90 -1.61
CA SER A 712 -13.94 -20.51 -0.31
C SER A 712 -13.90 -19.49 0.82
N VAL A 713 -14.51 -19.86 1.94
CA VAL A 713 -14.69 -19.03 3.12
C VAL A 713 -13.94 -19.64 4.30
N ALA A 714 -13.34 -18.83 5.18
CA ALA A 714 -12.80 -19.27 6.46
C ALA A 714 -13.21 -18.35 7.60
N TYR A 715 -13.51 -18.92 8.76
CA TYR A 715 -13.97 -18.26 9.97
C TYR A 715 -12.99 -18.52 11.12
N ALA A 716 -12.45 -17.46 11.73
CA ALA A 716 -11.59 -17.58 12.91
C ALA A 716 -11.60 -16.31 13.78
N ASP A 717 -11.12 -16.44 15.03
CA ASP A 717 -11.13 -15.39 16.05
C ASP A 717 -9.75 -14.80 16.40
N SER A 718 -8.67 -15.46 15.99
CA SER A 718 -7.31 -15.21 16.47
C SER A 718 -6.34 -14.91 15.31
N ALA A 719 -5.31 -14.12 15.58
CA ALA A 719 -4.21 -13.89 14.64
C ALA A 719 -3.37 -15.16 14.40
N SER A 720 -3.45 -16.19 15.25
CA SER A 720 -2.83 -17.49 14.99
C SER A 720 -3.40 -18.19 13.74
N ASP A 721 -4.61 -17.84 13.35
CA ASP A 721 -5.34 -18.43 12.22
C ASP A 721 -5.18 -17.61 10.92
N LEU A 722 -4.34 -16.59 10.98
CA LEU A 722 -4.06 -15.72 9.83
C LEU A 722 -3.65 -16.51 8.57
N PRO A 723 -2.80 -17.56 8.64
CA PRO A 723 -2.47 -18.35 7.45
C PRO A 723 -3.69 -19.00 6.80
N MET A 724 -4.65 -19.53 7.59
CA MET A 724 -5.90 -20.10 7.09
C MET A 724 -6.80 -19.03 6.47
N LEU A 725 -6.93 -17.86 7.12
CA LEU A 725 -7.74 -16.74 6.62
C LEU A 725 -7.19 -16.13 5.34
N GLU A 726 -5.87 -16.08 5.19
CA GLU A 726 -5.20 -15.57 3.98
C GLU A 726 -5.27 -16.54 2.79
N ALA A 727 -5.48 -17.81 3.04
CA ALA A 727 -5.58 -18.83 2.00
C ALA A 727 -6.86 -18.76 1.18
N VAL A 728 -7.92 -18.19 1.73
CA VAL A 728 -9.25 -18.17 1.12
C VAL A 728 -9.59 -16.82 0.51
N GLY A 729 -10.51 -16.82 -0.48
CA GLY A 729 -10.98 -15.58 -1.10
C GLY A 729 -11.92 -14.75 -0.21
N PHE A 730 -12.60 -15.38 0.76
CA PHE A 730 -13.61 -14.73 1.61
C PHE A 730 -13.34 -14.96 3.11
N PRO A 731 -12.29 -14.33 3.68
CA PRO A 731 -12.00 -14.45 5.11
C PRO A 731 -13.00 -13.69 5.98
N VAL A 732 -13.39 -14.30 7.10
CA VAL A 732 -14.32 -13.75 8.09
C VAL A 732 -13.69 -13.79 9.48
N ALA A 733 -13.49 -12.64 10.09
CA ALA A 733 -13.03 -12.52 11.47
C ALA A 733 -14.24 -12.57 12.43
N VAL A 734 -14.32 -13.61 13.26
CA VAL A 734 -15.42 -13.82 14.21
C VAL A 734 -14.96 -13.51 15.62
N ASN A 735 -15.68 -12.65 16.35
CA ASN A 735 -15.32 -12.27 17.72
C ASN A 735 -13.82 -11.97 17.87
N PRO A 736 -13.20 -11.24 16.93
CA PRO A 736 -11.75 -11.18 16.82
C PRO A 736 -11.08 -10.61 18.06
N GLU A 737 -9.90 -11.10 18.36
CA GLU A 737 -8.99 -10.40 19.27
C GLU A 737 -8.49 -9.10 18.65
N THR A 738 -7.94 -8.18 19.44
CA THR A 738 -7.54 -6.82 19.01
C THR A 738 -6.64 -6.83 17.77
N ARG A 739 -5.70 -7.79 17.68
CA ARG A 739 -4.78 -7.92 16.53
C ARG A 739 -5.50 -8.32 15.25
N LEU A 740 -6.29 -9.38 15.30
CA LEU A 740 -7.06 -9.84 14.14
C LEU A 740 -8.09 -8.79 13.71
N ALA A 741 -8.72 -8.08 14.66
CA ALA A 741 -9.63 -6.98 14.37
C ALA A 741 -8.95 -5.87 13.56
N GLY A 742 -7.72 -5.49 13.93
CA GLY A 742 -6.90 -4.51 13.19
C GLY A 742 -6.56 -4.97 11.78
N ILE A 743 -6.12 -6.23 11.63
CA ILE A 743 -5.79 -6.83 10.32
C ILE A 743 -7.03 -6.92 9.42
N ALA A 744 -8.15 -7.43 9.94
CA ALA A 744 -9.41 -7.58 9.20
C ALA A 744 -9.92 -6.24 8.69
N ARG A 745 -9.84 -5.19 9.53
CA ARG A 745 -10.24 -3.83 9.16
C ARG A 745 -9.36 -3.26 8.06
N LYS A 746 -8.03 -3.37 8.20
CA LYS A 746 -7.05 -2.90 7.22
C LYS A 746 -7.22 -3.57 5.86
N ARG A 747 -7.54 -4.87 5.85
CA ARG A 747 -7.74 -5.67 4.64
C ARG A 747 -9.17 -5.64 4.12
N GLY A 748 -10.08 -5.03 4.85
CA GLY A 748 -11.48 -4.91 4.46
C GLY A 748 -12.29 -6.20 4.56
N TRP A 749 -11.86 -7.14 5.42
CA TRP A 749 -12.56 -8.41 5.67
C TRP A 749 -13.89 -8.22 6.39
N LEU A 750 -14.79 -9.19 6.29
CA LEU A 750 -16.01 -9.21 7.09
C LEU A 750 -15.64 -9.48 8.56
N VAL A 751 -16.17 -8.67 9.47
CA VAL A 751 -16.07 -8.89 10.91
C VAL A 751 -17.46 -9.20 11.44
N GLU A 752 -17.60 -10.32 12.15
CA GLU A 752 -18.89 -10.74 12.75
C GLU A 752 -18.77 -10.92 14.26
N ASP A 753 -19.82 -10.47 14.96
CA ASP A 753 -19.94 -10.60 16.42
C ASP A 753 -20.99 -11.69 16.73
N PHE A 754 -20.51 -12.90 16.98
CA PHE A 754 -21.36 -14.04 17.35
C PHE A 754 -21.62 -14.00 18.84
N ARG A 755 -22.87 -13.71 19.21
CA ARG A 755 -23.28 -13.51 20.59
C ARG A 755 -23.69 -14.81 21.26
N LYS A 756 -23.40 -14.91 22.55
CA LYS A 756 -23.86 -16.00 23.43
C LYS A 756 -25.39 -15.95 23.59
N SER A 757 -25.98 -17.10 23.82
CA SER A 757 -27.40 -17.16 24.20
C SER A 757 -27.66 -16.38 25.50
N PRO A 758 -28.78 -15.67 25.61
CA PRO A 758 -29.21 -15.09 26.88
C PRO A 758 -29.33 -16.17 27.95
N GLY A 759 -28.82 -15.90 29.17
CA GLY A 759 -28.86 -16.86 30.29
C GLY A 759 -27.68 -17.79 30.46
N MET A 760 -26.68 -17.72 29.57
CA MET A 760 -25.47 -18.52 29.71
C MET A 760 -24.61 -18.04 30.88
N HIS A 761 -24.47 -18.86 31.93
CA HIS A 761 -23.63 -18.53 33.10
C HIS A 761 -22.13 -18.52 32.70
N ARG A 762 -21.41 -17.49 33.15
CA ARG A 762 -19.95 -17.43 33.09
C ARG A 762 -19.36 -18.28 34.22
N ASN A 763 -19.21 -19.57 34.04
CA ASN A 763 -18.40 -20.37 34.95
C ASN A 763 -16.92 -20.21 34.58
N LEU A 764 -16.13 -19.68 35.49
CA LEU A 764 -14.67 -19.49 35.29
C LEU A 764 -13.94 -20.83 35.13
N LEU A 765 -14.37 -21.86 35.83
CA LEU A 765 -13.88 -23.24 35.71
C LEU A 765 -15.10 -24.19 35.84
N PRO A 766 -15.63 -24.77 34.75
CA PRO A 766 -16.72 -25.73 34.84
C PRO A 766 -16.17 -27.06 35.35
N LEU A 767 -16.29 -27.26 36.66
CA LEU A 767 -16.00 -28.54 37.26
C LEU A 767 -17.21 -29.48 37.09
N ALA A 768 -16.93 -30.70 36.75
CA ALA A 768 -17.98 -31.75 36.68
C ALA A 768 -18.62 -31.93 38.06
N PRO A 769 -19.95 -32.15 38.12
CA PRO A 769 -20.60 -32.51 39.36
C PRO A 769 -20.04 -33.81 39.91
N THR A 770 -19.91 -33.92 41.23
CA THR A 770 -19.46 -35.17 41.87
C THR A 770 -20.42 -36.28 41.54
N ILE A 771 -19.91 -37.38 41.01
CA ILE A 771 -20.71 -38.61 40.87
C ILE A 771 -20.92 -39.11 42.29
N HIS A 772 -22.14 -38.99 42.82
CA HIS A 772 -22.52 -39.79 43.93
C HIS A 772 -22.68 -41.22 43.38
N SER A 773 -21.77 -42.12 43.73
CA SER A 773 -21.99 -43.53 43.59
C SER A 773 -23.30 -43.88 44.33
N GLY A 774 -24.40 -43.87 43.58
CA GLY A 774 -25.65 -44.37 44.13
C GLY A 774 -25.45 -45.83 44.45
N THR A 775 -25.43 -46.13 45.71
CA THR A 775 -25.58 -47.49 46.20
C THR A 775 -26.80 -48.06 45.53
N SER A 776 -26.57 -49.08 44.68
CA SER A 776 -27.61 -49.95 44.16
C SER A 776 -28.50 -50.44 45.30
N ARG A 777 -29.77 -50.21 45.19
CA ARG A 777 -30.79 -51.14 45.68
C ARG A 777 -31.54 -51.68 44.47
#